data_9a4c323a879d6929a053eeecede78d68
#
_entry.id   9a4c323a879d6929a053eeecede78d68
#
_cell.length_a   1.000
_cell.length_b   1.000
_cell.length_c   1.000
_cell.angle_alpha   90.00
_cell.angle_beta   90.00
_cell.angle_gamma   90.00
#
_symmetry.space_group_name_H-M   'P 1'
#
loop_
_entity.id
_entity.type
_entity.pdbx_description
1 polymer ?
#
loop_
_entity_poly.entity_id
_entity_poly.type
_entity_poly.pdbx_seq_one_letter_code
_entity_poly.pdbx_strand_id
1 'polypeptide(L)'
;MKNSKPKVKEKKEENIIKFDYMKTNKDNIINVIKFPIHINTINDIVVKVNKIVIHTYQFLKLYLIHLYNNNKVFPQINITFIEYIFIVLTKRKCNSGGYTEKTMPIQLKELTNFYNEYYKPLIISDDIIYYDKLNYVLDYEAIDIEKNINVNISEHFIKHLYKYINITLEAKEKRDQITKDYKDLKVRKEKHIELTQEIKKVKKDLTNFNELESDKKYHKWILEQRKLIYGNKIKFEENNIAYDLKAHPQEYLKSLFYICGELEKVYNQIKKHNENIKEEDDGEKKKKKIRLFNVIPLRNNIIGKNISLDSRTLLTNFLDKSLKTIEKEKKQIEEITDNKIKIKNSQKYKNADIKCNVHNIDIYNYKQGNNQKLLWDYFFRTNKRVFKKNKYRFNNMIKTDGVSVSILFVRIDDKGIPVKKQKGKKYKEQTDCEYIEKAKLTDELKKMKIVTIDPNDGGDLIYCGSKDEEGDLETFRYTQNQRRLETRTKKYMKITEKVNNETKINNQTIKQIESTLSILNSKTVNYEEFKKYVLEKNKVNKILYAHYQQEFFRKFKLNRFINMQKSEAKMIENFKDKFGTPDKIIIVFGDHDKGSHNMRGLEPSICKKFRRIFKNAGYKVFLINEFRTSKLCNCCHQELDKFLTRASSKPRDKKKNKKTLVNGLLKHTVSNPEGELNQIPLCTIIHNRDKNAVQNMLYIVEHIKKTGSRPEAYTRKELDLQTNSSPCKTLINNC
;
A
#
# COMPACT_ATOMS: atom_id res chain seq x y z
N MET A 1 23.55 48.09 30.13
CA MET A 1 22.49 47.05 30.19
C MET A 1 22.47 46.30 28.87
N LYS A 2 23.03 45.09 28.83
CA LYS A 2 23.06 44.22 27.62
C LYS A 2 21.88 43.29 27.67
N ASN A 3 20.92 43.50 26.74
CA ASN A 3 19.78 42.60 26.54
C ASN A 3 20.27 41.27 25.94
N SER A 4 20.32 40.20 26.73
CA SER A 4 20.52 38.85 26.27
C SER A 4 19.19 38.26 25.79
N LYS A 5 19.04 38.11 24.46
CA LYS A 5 17.94 37.32 23.86
C LYS A 5 18.02 35.89 24.36
N PRO A 6 16.88 35.24 24.73
CA PRO A 6 16.91 33.85 25.12
C PRO A 6 17.26 32.98 23.89
N LYS A 7 18.33 32.21 23.98
CA LYS A 7 18.70 31.19 23.01
C LYS A 7 17.57 30.13 22.97
N VAL A 8 16.81 30.14 21.90
CA VAL A 8 15.94 29.01 21.53
C VAL A 8 16.86 27.80 21.35
N LYS A 9 16.79 26.83 22.26
CA LYS A 9 17.43 25.54 22.07
C LYS A 9 16.70 24.87 20.89
N GLU A 10 17.29 24.92 19.70
CA GLU A 10 16.97 24.02 18.63
C GLU A 10 17.06 22.59 19.21
N LYS A 11 15.91 21.92 19.33
CA LYS A 11 15.88 20.48 19.56
C LYS A 11 16.63 19.87 18.39
N LYS A 12 17.85 19.36 18.63
CA LYS A 12 18.52 18.46 17.71
C LYS A 12 17.49 17.40 17.37
N GLU A 13 17.06 17.38 16.09
CA GLU A 13 16.37 16.22 15.54
C GLU A 13 17.23 15.02 15.91
N GLU A 14 16.76 14.19 16.84
CA GLU A 14 17.39 12.91 17.11
C GLU A 14 17.42 12.20 15.77
N ASN A 15 18.60 12.07 15.21
CA ASN A 15 18.85 11.32 14.00
C ASN A 15 18.33 9.89 14.23
N ILE A 16 17.07 9.65 13.86
CA ILE A 16 16.51 8.31 13.84
C ILE A 16 17.40 7.51 12.89
N ILE A 17 18.26 6.69 13.47
CA ILE A 17 19.22 5.85 12.73
C ILE A 17 18.37 4.89 11.90
N LYS A 18 18.18 5.19 10.62
CA LYS A 18 17.50 4.32 9.68
C LYS A 18 18.46 3.18 9.31
N PHE A 19 18.16 1.98 9.81
CA PHE A 19 18.88 0.77 9.42
C PHE A 19 18.49 0.34 8.01
N ASP A 20 19.45 -0.19 7.26
CA ASP A 20 19.27 -0.39 5.82
C ASP A 20 18.37 -1.57 5.49
N TYR A 21 18.33 -2.60 6.28
CA TYR A 21 17.52 -3.78 5.96
C TYR A 21 16.81 -4.32 7.17
N MET A 22 15.50 -4.14 7.20
CA MET A 22 14.65 -4.79 8.18
C MET A 22 13.93 -5.98 7.54
N LYS A 23 14.03 -7.14 8.17
CA LYS A 23 13.24 -8.32 7.80
C LYS A 23 12.42 -8.77 9.00
N THR A 24 11.36 -9.53 8.73
CA THR A 24 10.48 -10.06 9.77
C THR A 24 10.29 -11.56 9.61
N ASN A 25 10.31 -12.29 10.73
CA ASN A 25 9.75 -13.62 10.84
C ASN A 25 8.39 -13.52 11.54
N LYS A 26 7.44 -14.36 11.17
CA LYS A 26 6.09 -14.33 11.74
C LYS A 26 5.70 -15.68 12.33
N ASP A 27 5.09 -15.65 13.53
CA ASP A 27 4.61 -16.84 14.23
C ASP A 27 3.33 -16.51 15.04
N ASN A 28 2.77 -17.51 15.71
CA ASN A 28 1.78 -17.31 16.75
C ASN A 28 2.46 -16.81 18.03
N ILE A 29 1.87 -15.79 18.69
CA ILE A 29 2.45 -15.21 19.91
C ILE A 29 2.60 -16.21 21.03
N ILE A 30 1.67 -17.16 21.16
CA ILE A 30 1.70 -18.21 22.20
C ILE A 30 2.95 -19.11 22.10
N ASN A 31 3.50 -19.26 20.89
CA ASN A 31 4.69 -20.04 20.69
C ASN A 31 5.96 -19.36 21.21
N VAL A 32 5.95 -18.05 21.31
CA VAL A 32 7.14 -17.24 21.60
C VAL A 32 7.14 -16.60 22.97
N ILE A 33 5.96 -16.33 23.55
CA ILE A 33 5.84 -15.75 24.88
C ILE A 33 6.06 -16.84 25.94
N LYS A 34 6.73 -16.50 27.05
CA LYS A 34 6.94 -17.44 28.16
C LYS A 34 5.74 -17.53 29.09
N PHE A 35 5.14 -16.38 29.41
CA PHE A 35 4.04 -16.29 30.36
C PHE A 35 2.73 -15.91 29.63
N PRO A 36 1.81 -16.86 29.45
CA PRO A 36 0.55 -16.64 28.73
C PRO A 36 -0.31 -15.49 29.31
N ILE A 37 -0.19 -15.20 30.60
CA ILE A 37 -0.92 -14.10 31.27
C ILE A 37 -0.69 -12.75 30.57
N HIS A 38 0.50 -12.51 30.03
CA HIS A 38 0.81 -11.27 29.32
C HIS A 38 0.09 -11.14 27.96
N ILE A 39 -0.50 -12.21 27.43
CA ILE A 39 -1.32 -12.13 26.21
C ILE A 39 -2.56 -11.27 26.46
N ASN A 40 -3.13 -11.34 27.65
CA ASN A 40 -4.29 -10.50 28.02
C ASN A 40 -3.90 -9.03 28.07
N THR A 41 -2.75 -8.70 28.66
CA THR A 41 -2.19 -7.35 28.64
C THR A 41 -1.94 -6.84 27.20
N ILE A 42 -1.37 -7.69 26.34
CA ILE A 42 -1.15 -7.35 24.93
C ILE A 42 -2.49 -7.11 24.22
N ASN A 43 -3.49 -7.95 24.43
CA ASN A 43 -4.81 -7.78 23.83
C ASN A 43 -5.48 -6.48 24.26
N ASP A 44 -5.40 -6.11 25.54
CA ASP A 44 -5.93 -4.85 26.06
C ASP A 44 -5.23 -3.64 25.39
N ILE A 45 -3.89 -3.65 25.32
CA ILE A 45 -3.11 -2.62 24.62
C ILE A 45 -3.53 -2.54 23.13
N VAL A 46 -3.63 -3.68 22.45
CA VAL A 46 -4.08 -3.73 21.05
C VAL A 46 -5.43 -3.08 20.85
N VAL A 47 -6.39 -3.37 21.73
CA VAL A 47 -7.74 -2.80 21.66
C VAL A 47 -7.71 -1.30 21.87
N LYS A 48 -7.07 -0.82 22.94
CA LYS A 48 -6.97 0.60 23.30
C LYS A 48 -6.28 1.40 22.18
N VAL A 49 -5.11 0.96 21.72
CA VAL A 49 -4.37 1.63 20.64
C VAL A 49 -5.19 1.67 19.35
N ASN A 50 -5.85 0.56 19.00
CA ASN A 50 -6.65 0.51 17.77
C ASN A 50 -7.86 1.45 17.81
N LYS A 51 -8.51 1.64 18.97
CA LYS A 51 -9.56 2.64 19.18
C LYS A 51 -9.01 4.06 18.97
N ILE A 52 -7.90 4.38 19.63
CA ILE A 52 -7.25 5.70 19.52
C ILE A 52 -6.92 6.01 18.05
N VAL A 53 -6.33 5.07 17.31
CA VAL A 53 -5.98 5.26 15.91
C VAL A 53 -7.21 5.46 15.01
N ILE A 54 -8.33 4.77 15.27
CA ILE A 54 -9.59 4.99 14.53
C ILE A 54 -10.09 6.42 14.75
N HIS A 55 -10.15 6.86 16.00
CA HIS A 55 -10.57 8.22 16.34
C HIS A 55 -9.60 9.28 15.80
N THR A 56 -8.30 9.01 15.77
CA THR A 56 -7.31 9.91 15.19
C THR A 56 -7.56 10.20 13.71
N TYR A 57 -7.84 9.18 12.90
CA TYR A 57 -8.18 9.39 11.49
C TYR A 57 -9.51 10.10 11.29
N GLN A 58 -10.52 9.82 12.11
CA GLN A 58 -11.81 10.51 12.06
C GLN A 58 -11.65 11.98 12.44
N PHE A 59 -10.99 12.25 13.58
CA PHE A 59 -10.70 13.59 14.08
C PHE A 59 -9.92 14.41 13.04
N LEU A 60 -8.81 13.86 12.56
CA LEU A 60 -7.96 14.52 11.58
C LEU A 60 -8.73 14.88 10.30
N LYS A 61 -9.54 13.96 9.77
CA LYS A 61 -10.33 14.24 8.59
C LYS A 61 -11.38 15.32 8.84
N LEU A 62 -12.09 15.28 9.97
CA LEU A 62 -13.09 16.29 10.32
C LEU A 62 -12.43 17.66 10.50
N TYR A 63 -11.28 17.73 11.15
CA TYR A 63 -10.50 18.96 11.33
C TYR A 63 -10.04 19.55 9.99
N LEU A 64 -9.52 18.73 9.08
CA LEU A 64 -9.11 19.19 7.76
C LEU A 64 -10.29 19.67 6.91
N ILE A 65 -11.46 19.02 6.99
CA ILE A 65 -12.68 19.50 6.34
C ILE A 65 -13.10 20.86 6.91
N HIS A 66 -13.05 21.02 8.23
CA HIS A 66 -13.34 22.30 8.88
C HIS A 66 -12.40 23.41 8.41
N LEU A 67 -11.10 23.15 8.35
CA LEU A 67 -10.12 24.10 7.83
C LEU A 67 -10.36 24.44 6.35
N TYR A 68 -10.67 23.43 5.54
CA TYR A 68 -10.94 23.60 4.11
C TYR A 68 -12.15 24.48 3.87
N ASN A 69 -13.27 24.25 4.56
CA ASN A 69 -14.51 25.00 4.41
C ASN A 69 -14.35 26.46 4.89
N ASN A 70 -13.46 26.71 5.84
CA ASN A 70 -13.14 28.06 6.34
C ASN A 70 -11.93 28.71 5.62
N ASN A 71 -11.50 28.16 4.49
CA ASN A 71 -10.34 28.65 3.70
C ASN A 71 -9.04 28.78 4.50
N LYS A 72 -8.90 28.09 5.64
CA LYS A 72 -7.70 28.12 6.48
C LYS A 72 -6.56 27.27 5.87
N VAL A 73 -5.33 27.61 6.28
CA VAL A 73 -4.15 26.86 5.86
C VAL A 73 -4.10 25.51 6.56
N PHE A 74 -3.72 24.47 5.84
CA PHE A 74 -3.55 23.14 6.41
C PHE A 74 -2.24 23.07 7.19
N PRO A 75 -2.25 22.51 8.40
CA PRO A 75 -1.02 22.24 9.15
C PRO A 75 -0.21 21.14 8.46
N GLN A 76 1.11 21.17 8.69
CA GLN A 76 1.95 20.04 8.32
C GLN A 76 1.65 18.84 9.23
N ILE A 77 1.19 17.74 8.65
CA ILE A 77 0.83 16.52 9.36
C ILE A 77 2.12 15.70 9.57
N ASN A 78 2.89 16.07 10.57
CA ASN A 78 4.09 15.35 11.00
C ASN A 78 3.80 14.52 12.26
N ILE A 79 4.80 13.78 12.73
CA ILE A 79 4.70 12.94 13.94
C ILE A 79 4.22 13.77 15.14
N THR A 80 4.82 14.95 15.39
CA THR A 80 4.47 15.80 16.51
C THR A 80 3.01 16.27 16.46
N PHE A 81 2.50 16.62 15.28
CA PHE A 81 1.10 17.00 15.11
C PHE A 81 0.14 15.85 15.43
N ILE A 82 0.50 14.62 15.04
CA ILE A 82 -0.27 13.43 15.35
C ILE A 82 -0.22 13.11 16.85
N GLU A 83 0.93 13.31 17.50
CA GLU A 83 1.06 13.19 18.95
C GLU A 83 0.18 14.18 19.70
N TYR A 84 0.04 15.41 19.20
CA TYR A 84 -0.92 16.38 19.77
C TYR A 84 -2.35 15.87 19.65
N ILE A 85 -2.74 15.26 18.54
CA ILE A 85 -4.06 14.64 18.42
C ILE A 85 -4.23 13.52 19.44
N PHE A 86 -3.22 12.69 19.69
CA PHE A 86 -3.29 11.65 20.72
C PHE A 86 -3.48 12.26 22.12
N ILE A 87 -2.77 13.34 22.44
CA ILE A 87 -2.91 14.06 23.74
C ILE A 87 -4.35 14.54 23.92
N VAL A 88 -4.92 15.15 22.88
CA VAL A 88 -6.28 15.69 22.92
C VAL A 88 -7.32 14.57 23.05
N LEU A 89 -7.19 13.49 22.30
CA LEU A 89 -8.15 12.38 22.28
C LEU A 89 -8.13 11.56 23.58
N THR A 90 -6.98 11.40 24.23
CA THR A 90 -6.80 10.45 25.34
C THR A 90 -6.96 11.07 26.71
N LYS A 91 -7.33 12.34 26.80
CA LYS A 91 -7.53 13.07 28.07
C LYS A 91 -6.46 12.73 29.11
N ARG A 92 -5.19 12.99 28.81
CA ARG A 92 -4.16 12.92 29.85
C ARG A 92 -4.64 13.71 31.07
N LYS A 93 -4.50 13.13 32.27
CA LYS A 93 -4.88 13.77 33.55
C LYS A 93 -4.30 15.17 33.74
N CYS A 94 -3.17 15.46 33.10
CA CYS A 94 -2.70 16.82 32.84
C CYS A 94 -3.12 17.13 31.39
N ASN A 95 -4.16 17.90 31.19
CA ASN A 95 -4.77 18.25 29.89
C ASN A 95 -3.80 18.73 28.80
N SER A 96 -2.52 18.67 29.02
CA SER A 96 -1.46 19.34 28.32
C SER A 96 -0.27 18.46 27.96
N GLY A 97 -0.30 17.13 28.21
CA GLY A 97 0.89 16.31 27.94
C GLY A 97 2.15 16.75 28.70
N GLY A 98 1.98 17.47 29.82
CA GLY A 98 3.04 18.12 30.57
C GLY A 98 3.23 19.60 30.22
N TYR A 99 2.42 20.17 29.33
CA TYR A 99 2.40 21.60 29.05
C TYR A 99 1.51 22.33 30.06
N THR A 100 1.95 23.50 30.53
CA THR A 100 1.12 24.47 31.25
C THR A 100 0.40 25.36 30.24
N GLU A 101 -0.62 26.11 30.63
CA GLU A 101 -1.30 27.07 29.73
C GLU A 101 -0.32 28.04 29.04
N LYS A 102 0.72 28.45 29.76
CA LYS A 102 1.77 29.35 29.25
C LYS A 102 2.75 28.68 28.27
N THR A 103 2.93 27.37 28.33
CA THR A 103 3.88 26.59 27.53
C THR A 103 3.22 25.74 26.44
N MET A 104 1.89 25.77 26.37
CA MET A 104 1.13 24.98 25.40
C MET A 104 1.36 25.48 23.96
N PRO A 105 1.80 24.61 23.02
CA PRO A 105 1.94 24.99 21.62
C PRO A 105 0.62 25.47 21.01
N ILE A 106 0.67 26.48 20.16
CA ILE A 106 -0.53 27.05 19.51
C ILE A 106 -1.35 25.97 18.81
N GLN A 107 -0.70 25.08 18.07
CA GLN A 107 -1.37 23.97 17.39
C GLN A 107 -2.11 23.03 18.34
N LEU A 108 -1.54 22.73 19.51
CA LEU A 108 -2.19 21.89 20.51
C LEU A 108 -3.43 22.61 21.11
N LYS A 109 -3.35 23.92 21.31
CA LYS A 109 -4.48 24.74 21.80
C LYS A 109 -5.63 24.73 20.77
N GLU A 110 -5.31 24.95 19.50
CA GLU A 110 -6.30 24.90 18.40
C GLU A 110 -6.98 23.54 18.30
N LEU A 111 -6.21 22.47 18.36
CA LEU A 111 -6.74 21.09 18.34
C LEU A 111 -7.60 20.80 19.56
N THR A 112 -7.24 21.32 20.74
CA THR A 112 -8.02 21.15 21.97
C THR A 112 -9.35 21.88 21.88
N ASN A 113 -9.37 23.10 21.37
CA ASN A 113 -10.60 23.87 21.15
C ASN A 113 -11.51 23.15 20.15
N PHE A 114 -10.96 22.72 18.99
CA PHE A 114 -11.71 21.97 17.99
C PHE A 114 -12.26 20.64 18.55
N TYR A 115 -11.49 19.93 19.38
CA TYR A 115 -11.95 18.71 20.04
C TYR A 115 -13.15 18.97 20.93
N ASN A 116 -13.06 19.97 21.82
CA ASN A 116 -14.10 20.24 22.79
C ASN A 116 -15.41 20.68 22.13
N GLU A 117 -15.32 21.51 21.10
CA GLU A 117 -16.48 22.09 20.42
C GLU A 117 -17.11 21.14 19.41
N TYR A 118 -16.30 20.47 18.56
CA TYR A 118 -16.80 19.78 17.38
C TYR A 118 -16.71 18.25 17.47
N TYR A 119 -15.67 17.70 18.11
CA TYR A 119 -15.42 16.25 18.03
C TYR A 119 -15.92 15.49 19.28
N LYS A 120 -15.74 16.06 20.45
CA LYS A 120 -16.18 15.44 21.72
C LYS A 120 -17.66 15.03 21.72
N PRO A 121 -18.62 15.83 21.17
CA PRO A 121 -20.02 15.44 21.08
C PRO A 121 -20.26 14.19 20.19
N LEU A 122 -19.31 13.81 19.34
CA LEU A 122 -19.41 12.65 18.45
C LEU A 122 -18.88 11.37 19.08
N ILE A 123 -18.21 11.47 20.24
CA ILE A 123 -17.74 10.31 21.01
C ILE A 123 -18.85 9.89 21.95
N ILE A 124 -19.15 8.59 21.96
CA ILE A 124 -20.14 8.05 22.87
C ILE A 124 -19.56 8.00 24.29
N SER A 125 -20.29 8.46 25.27
CA SER A 125 -19.83 8.74 26.64
C SER A 125 -19.08 7.61 27.34
N ASP A 126 -19.41 6.35 27.02
CA ASP A 126 -18.78 5.17 27.64
C ASP A 126 -17.51 4.69 26.90
N ASP A 127 -17.16 5.29 25.79
CA ASP A 127 -15.96 4.96 25.03
C ASP A 127 -14.80 5.90 25.42
N ILE A 128 -14.54 5.97 26.73
CA ILE A 128 -13.46 6.80 27.29
C ILE A 128 -12.12 6.20 26.87
N ILE A 129 -11.34 6.98 26.14
CA ILE A 129 -10.03 6.59 25.65
C ILE A 129 -9.00 7.03 26.71
N TYR A 130 -8.46 6.06 27.45
CA TYR A 130 -7.40 6.32 28.41
C TYR A 130 -6.03 6.12 27.79
N TYR A 131 -5.14 7.06 28.04
CA TYR A 131 -3.77 7.04 27.57
C TYR A 131 -2.81 6.17 28.40
N ASP A 132 -3.20 5.65 29.51
CA ASP A 132 -2.35 5.05 30.52
C ASP A 132 -1.27 4.13 29.90
N LYS A 133 0.00 4.49 30.11
CA LYS A 133 1.21 3.76 29.70
C LYS A 133 1.34 3.42 28.20
N LEU A 134 0.53 4.05 27.32
CA LEU A 134 0.51 3.75 25.88
C LEU A 134 1.43 4.64 25.02
N ASN A 135 2.07 5.65 25.61
CA ASN A 135 2.88 6.66 24.88
C ASN A 135 3.91 6.02 23.94
N TYR A 136 4.68 5.04 24.38
CA TYR A 136 5.72 4.41 23.53
C TYR A 136 5.16 3.56 22.39
N VAL A 137 3.96 3.02 22.55
CA VAL A 137 3.26 2.31 21.47
C VAL A 137 2.69 3.32 20.47
N LEU A 138 2.13 4.42 20.96
CA LEU A 138 1.55 5.47 20.13
C LEU A 138 2.59 6.25 19.32
N ASP A 139 3.83 6.39 19.80
CA ASP A 139 4.94 6.96 19.01
C ASP A 139 5.12 6.22 17.67
N TYR A 140 5.03 4.89 17.70
CA TYR A 140 5.10 4.07 16.47
C TYR A 140 3.85 4.21 15.58
N GLU A 141 2.68 4.37 16.17
CA GLU A 141 1.46 4.61 15.41
C GLU A 141 1.47 6.01 14.76
N ALA A 142 2.04 7.04 15.41
CA ALA A 142 2.21 8.35 14.80
C ALA A 142 3.06 8.29 13.53
N ILE A 143 4.19 7.58 13.57
CA ILE A 143 5.05 7.34 12.41
C ILE A 143 4.29 6.59 11.29
N ASP A 144 3.52 5.56 11.65
CA ASP A 144 2.76 4.78 10.67
C ASP A 144 1.60 5.61 10.07
N ILE A 145 0.94 6.48 10.83
CA ILE A 145 -0.14 7.38 10.37
C ILE A 145 0.41 8.41 9.38
N GLU A 146 1.47 9.15 9.75
CA GLU A 146 2.12 10.13 8.86
C GLU A 146 2.52 9.48 7.54
N LYS A 147 3.23 8.35 7.61
CA LYS A 147 3.64 7.60 6.43
C LYS A 147 2.46 7.15 5.56
N ASN A 148 1.38 6.66 6.18
CA ASN A 148 0.20 6.23 5.43
C ASN A 148 -0.47 7.39 4.69
N ILE A 149 -0.52 8.59 5.29
CA ILE A 149 -1.07 9.79 4.66
C ILE A 149 -0.18 10.20 3.47
N ASN A 150 1.12 10.30 3.68
CA ASN A 150 2.07 10.70 2.64
C ASN A 150 2.08 9.71 1.46
N VAL A 151 2.07 8.41 1.73
CA VAL A 151 1.97 7.37 0.70
C VAL A 151 0.62 7.42 -0.04
N ASN A 152 -0.49 7.61 0.69
CA ASN A 152 -1.81 7.72 0.06
C ASN A 152 -1.87 8.87 -0.96
N ILE A 153 -1.32 10.02 -0.61
CA ILE A 153 -1.27 11.19 -1.50
C ILE A 153 -0.39 10.90 -2.71
N SER A 154 0.87 10.49 -2.48
CA SER A 154 1.84 10.30 -3.57
C SER A 154 1.46 9.19 -4.55
N GLU A 155 0.82 8.10 -4.10
CA GLU A 155 0.43 7.00 -4.96
C GLU A 155 -0.90 7.23 -5.70
N HIS A 156 -1.80 8.05 -5.15
CA HIS A 156 -3.16 8.15 -5.68
C HIS A 156 -3.52 9.50 -6.30
N PHE A 157 -2.74 10.56 -6.08
CA PHE A 157 -3.05 11.90 -6.57
C PHE A 157 -3.30 11.93 -8.08
N ILE A 158 -2.36 11.44 -8.88
CA ILE A 158 -2.45 11.45 -10.35
C ILE A 158 -3.69 10.66 -10.83
N LYS A 159 -3.99 9.53 -10.18
CA LYS A 159 -5.19 8.73 -10.48
C LYS A 159 -6.47 9.52 -10.25
N HIS A 160 -6.53 10.28 -9.16
CA HIS A 160 -7.69 11.10 -8.82
C HIS A 160 -7.81 12.32 -9.72
N LEU A 161 -6.70 12.98 -10.04
CA LEU A 161 -6.64 14.06 -11.03
C LEU A 161 -7.12 13.59 -12.39
N TYR A 162 -6.62 12.47 -12.91
CA TYR A 162 -7.07 11.94 -14.20
C TYR A 162 -8.54 11.52 -14.21
N LYS A 163 -9.04 11.06 -13.07
CA LYS A 163 -10.45 10.77 -12.92
C LYS A 163 -11.29 12.06 -12.99
N TYR A 164 -10.87 13.12 -12.32
CA TYR A 164 -11.48 14.42 -12.36
C TYR A 164 -11.54 14.94 -13.80
N ILE A 165 -10.41 14.99 -14.49
CA ILE A 165 -10.33 15.42 -15.90
C ILE A 165 -11.30 14.61 -16.79
N ASN A 166 -11.31 13.28 -16.68
CA ASN A 166 -12.19 12.44 -17.49
C ASN A 166 -13.68 12.70 -17.24
N ILE A 167 -14.06 13.10 -16.03
CA ILE A 167 -15.45 13.38 -15.68
C ILE A 167 -15.83 14.78 -16.13
N THR A 168 -14.98 15.77 -15.88
CA THR A 168 -15.23 17.17 -16.30
C THR A 168 -15.27 17.32 -17.83
N LEU A 169 -14.45 16.57 -18.57
CA LEU A 169 -14.46 16.57 -20.03
C LEU A 169 -15.49 15.61 -20.63
N GLU A 170 -16.34 14.99 -19.82
CA GLU A 170 -17.38 14.05 -20.26
C GLU A 170 -16.83 12.93 -21.18
N ALA A 171 -15.60 12.45 -20.86
CA ALA A 171 -14.85 11.52 -21.70
C ALA A 171 -15.59 10.21 -22.01
N LYS A 172 -16.48 9.79 -21.11
CA LYS A 172 -17.28 8.58 -21.30
C LYS A 172 -18.48 8.85 -22.19
N GLU A 173 -19.16 9.93 -21.95
CA GLU A 173 -20.34 10.37 -22.68
C GLU A 173 -19.98 10.61 -24.15
N LYS A 174 -18.88 11.29 -24.43
CA LYS A 174 -18.31 11.47 -25.78
C LYS A 174 -17.97 10.14 -26.47
N ARG A 175 -17.40 9.17 -25.73
CA ARG A 175 -17.16 7.83 -26.30
C ARG A 175 -18.44 7.06 -26.59
N ASP A 176 -19.42 7.15 -25.70
CA ASP A 176 -20.72 6.51 -25.90
C ASP A 176 -21.42 7.15 -27.12
N GLN A 177 -21.26 8.45 -27.34
CA GLN A 177 -21.78 9.19 -28.50
C GLN A 177 -21.08 8.73 -29.80
N ILE A 178 -19.75 8.74 -29.86
CA ILE A 178 -18.98 8.22 -31.02
C ILE A 178 -19.44 6.78 -31.37
N THR A 179 -19.74 5.96 -30.36
CA THR A 179 -20.19 4.58 -30.59
C THR A 179 -21.58 4.52 -31.21
N LYS A 180 -22.45 5.53 -31.01
CA LYS A 180 -23.76 5.63 -31.60
C LYS A 180 -23.72 6.25 -33.02
N ASP A 181 -22.92 7.30 -33.20
CA ASP A 181 -22.87 8.08 -34.44
C ASP A 181 -22.17 7.31 -35.57
N TYR A 182 -21.14 6.53 -35.24
CA TYR A 182 -20.34 5.83 -36.26
C TYR A 182 -20.62 4.32 -36.23
N LYS A 183 -21.33 3.81 -37.25
CA LYS A 183 -21.59 2.37 -37.44
C LYS A 183 -20.37 1.62 -37.96
N ASP A 184 -19.57 2.26 -38.83
CA ASP A 184 -18.31 1.67 -39.35
C ASP A 184 -17.28 1.48 -38.24
N LEU A 185 -16.70 0.28 -38.17
CA LEU A 185 -15.76 -0.10 -37.13
C LEU A 185 -14.40 0.59 -37.24
N LYS A 186 -13.94 0.90 -38.48
CA LYS A 186 -12.65 1.55 -38.69
C LYS A 186 -12.73 3.02 -38.28
N VAL A 187 -13.71 3.75 -38.84
CA VAL A 187 -13.98 5.17 -38.51
C VAL A 187 -14.23 5.35 -37.01
N ARG A 188 -15.00 4.46 -36.40
CA ARG A 188 -15.24 4.50 -34.95
C ARG A 188 -13.97 4.29 -34.13
N LYS A 189 -13.07 3.38 -34.54
CA LYS A 189 -11.77 3.19 -33.88
C LYS A 189 -10.91 4.46 -33.99
N GLU A 190 -10.85 5.08 -35.15
CA GLU A 190 -10.11 6.33 -35.39
C GLU A 190 -10.62 7.47 -34.50
N LYS A 191 -11.94 7.70 -34.46
CA LYS A 191 -12.55 8.73 -33.61
C LYS A 191 -12.31 8.49 -32.11
N HIS A 192 -12.30 7.24 -31.65
CA HIS A 192 -11.92 6.89 -30.28
C HIS A 192 -10.45 7.16 -29.98
N ILE A 193 -9.55 6.97 -30.97
CA ILE A 193 -8.12 7.28 -30.84
C ILE A 193 -7.93 8.79 -30.75
N GLU A 194 -8.56 9.57 -31.65
CA GLU A 194 -8.53 11.04 -31.63
C GLU A 194 -8.95 11.61 -30.27
N LEU A 195 -10.12 11.22 -29.77
CA LEU A 195 -10.59 11.63 -28.45
C LEU A 195 -9.64 11.22 -27.32
N THR A 196 -9.04 10.05 -27.42
CA THR A 196 -8.09 9.57 -26.42
C THR A 196 -6.81 10.40 -26.43
N GLN A 197 -6.33 10.80 -27.62
CA GLN A 197 -5.15 11.67 -27.78
C GLN A 197 -5.44 13.09 -27.28
N GLU A 198 -6.61 13.66 -27.61
CA GLU A 198 -7.07 14.97 -27.13
C GLU A 198 -7.06 15.02 -25.58
N ILE A 199 -7.71 14.06 -24.92
CA ILE A 199 -7.73 13.98 -23.45
C ILE A 199 -6.34 13.72 -22.88
N LYS A 200 -5.46 13.00 -23.59
CA LYS A 200 -4.07 12.75 -23.16
C LYS A 200 -3.25 14.03 -23.15
N LYS A 201 -3.42 14.91 -24.16
CA LYS A 201 -2.77 16.23 -24.20
C LYS A 201 -3.22 17.09 -23.02
N VAL A 202 -4.54 17.21 -22.75
CA VAL A 202 -5.06 17.94 -21.58
C VAL A 202 -4.49 17.40 -20.26
N LYS A 203 -4.38 16.08 -20.10
CA LYS A 203 -3.75 15.46 -18.90
C LYS A 203 -2.28 15.81 -18.78
N LYS A 204 -1.57 15.84 -19.92
CA LYS A 204 -0.15 16.21 -19.96
C LYS A 204 0.00 17.66 -19.54
N ASP A 205 -0.78 18.57 -20.10
CA ASP A 205 -0.74 19.99 -19.78
C ASP A 205 -1.06 20.27 -18.31
N LEU A 206 -2.00 19.55 -17.69
CA LEU A 206 -2.28 19.66 -16.26
C LEU A 206 -1.20 19.01 -15.36
N THR A 207 -0.31 18.20 -15.89
CA THR A 207 0.74 17.53 -15.11
C THR A 207 2.15 18.06 -15.41
N ASN A 208 2.26 19.17 -16.14
CA ASN A 208 3.50 19.91 -16.34
C ASN A 208 3.17 21.41 -16.39
N PHE A 209 4.21 22.26 -16.41
CA PHE A 209 4.09 23.71 -16.58
C PHE A 209 4.69 24.20 -17.91
N ASN A 210 4.96 23.29 -18.85
CA ASN A 210 5.44 23.62 -20.18
C ASN A 210 4.33 24.29 -21.02
N GLU A 211 4.64 24.65 -22.25
CA GLU A 211 3.67 25.12 -23.25
C GLU A 211 2.52 24.13 -23.42
N LEU A 212 1.34 24.66 -23.68
CA LEU A 212 0.11 23.88 -23.80
C LEU A 212 0.08 23.18 -25.16
N GLU A 213 0.00 21.85 -25.15
CA GLU A 213 -0.08 20.99 -26.34
C GLU A 213 -1.51 20.63 -26.73
N SER A 214 -2.48 20.91 -25.86
CA SER A 214 -3.90 20.65 -26.11
C SER A 214 -4.52 21.73 -27.00
N ASP A 215 -5.73 21.46 -27.49
CA ASP A 215 -6.48 22.42 -28.30
C ASP A 215 -6.78 23.71 -27.53
N LYS A 216 -6.75 24.86 -28.23
CA LYS A 216 -6.96 26.20 -27.67
C LYS A 216 -8.24 26.31 -26.81
N LYS A 217 -9.30 25.56 -27.16
CA LYS A 217 -10.56 25.51 -26.39
C LYS A 217 -10.39 25.10 -24.93
N TYR A 218 -9.29 24.37 -24.57
CA TYR A 218 -9.03 23.92 -23.22
C TYR A 218 -8.06 24.83 -22.46
N HIS A 219 -7.35 25.73 -23.12
CA HIS A 219 -6.26 26.50 -22.52
C HIS A 219 -6.71 27.31 -21.30
N LYS A 220 -7.83 28.08 -21.45
CA LYS A 220 -8.37 28.88 -20.35
C LYS A 220 -8.68 28.00 -19.13
N TRP A 221 -9.41 26.91 -19.36
CA TRP A 221 -9.75 25.96 -18.29
C TRP A 221 -8.51 25.34 -17.65
N ILE A 222 -7.50 24.94 -18.43
CA ILE A 222 -6.26 24.35 -17.90
C ILE A 222 -5.52 25.35 -17.00
N LEU A 223 -5.41 26.61 -17.39
CA LEU A 223 -4.75 27.65 -16.60
C LEU A 223 -5.50 27.91 -15.28
N GLU A 224 -6.83 27.97 -15.32
CA GLU A 224 -7.66 28.07 -14.12
C GLU A 224 -7.46 26.85 -13.20
N GLN A 225 -7.46 25.63 -13.78
CA GLN A 225 -7.25 24.41 -12.99
C GLN A 225 -5.85 24.32 -12.40
N ARG A 226 -4.80 24.73 -13.13
CA ARG A 226 -3.45 24.81 -12.58
C ARG A 226 -3.41 25.70 -11.32
N LYS A 227 -4.06 26.87 -11.37
CA LYS A 227 -4.16 27.77 -10.22
C LYS A 227 -4.91 27.18 -9.04
N LEU A 228 -6.05 26.53 -9.28
CA LEU A 228 -6.89 25.91 -8.24
C LEU A 228 -6.22 24.67 -7.61
N ILE A 229 -5.52 23.86 -8.42
CA ILE A 229 -4.92 22.61 -7.97
C ILE A 229 -3.54 22.85 -7.36
N TYR A 230 -2.72 23.71 -7.96
CA TYR A 230 -1.32 23.88 -7.54
C TYR A 230 -1.02 25.22 -6.87
N GLY A 231 -2.01 26.13 -6.80
CA GLY A 231 -1.85 27.46 -6.24
C GLY A 231 -0.81 28.28 -7.01
N ASN A 232 0.17 28.81 -6.29
CA ASN A 232 1.23 29.65 -6.87
C ASN A 232 2.44 28.82 -7.37
N LYS A 233 2.33 27.50 -7.45
CA LYS A 233 3.42 26.66 -7.95
C LYS A 233 3.61 26.87 -9.45
N ILE A 234 4.86 27.18 -9.86
CA ILE A 234 5.21 27.46 -11.26
C ILE A 234 6.01 26.35 -11.93
N LYS A 235 6.58 25.43 -11.13
CA LYS A 235 7.33 24.27 -11.62
C LYS A 235 7.24 23.12 -10.64
N PHE A 236 7.43 21.90 -11.12
CA PHE A 236 7.59 20.69 -10.29
C PHE A 236 9.06 20.41 -10.05
N GLU A 237 9.38 19.74 -8.94
CA GLU A 237 10.73 19.23 -8.68
C GLU A 237 11.17 18.29 -9.83
N GLU A 238 12.40 18.46 -10.32
CA GLU A 238 12.92 17.78 -11.52
C GLU A 238 11.98 17.90 -12.75
N ASN A 239 11.20 18.97 -12.86
CA ASN A 239 10.15 19.17 -13.88
C ASN A 239 9.19 17.99 -14.03
N ASN A 240 8.95 17.25 -12.96
CA ASN A 240 8.14 16.06 -12.99
C ASN A 240 7.27 15.91 -11.75
N ILE A 241 5.95 15.99 -11.93
CA ILE A 241 4.97 15.87 -10.86
C ILE A 241 5.14 14.59 -10.01
N ALA A 242 5.64 13.49 -10.57
CA ALA A 242 5.81 12.26 -9.80
C ALA A 242 6.99 12.31 -8.83
N TYR A 243 8.00 13.11 -9.10
CA TYR A 243 9.09 13.41 -8.16
C TYR A 243 8.61 14.38 -7.08
N ASP A 244 7.97 15.46 -7.48
CA ASP A 244 7.42 16.46 -6.58
C ASP A 244 6.42 15.87 -5.57
N LEU A 245 5.49 14.99 -6.02
CA LEU A 245 4.58 14.24 -5.15
C LEU A 245 5.29 13.33 -4.14
N LYS A 246 6.47 12.83 -4.45
CA LYS A 246 7.26 12.01 -3.52
C LYS A 246 8.05 12.84 -2.53
N ALA A 247 8.53 14.00 -2.95
CA ALA A 247 9.29 14.93 -2.11
C ALA A 247 8.34 15.70 -1.18
N HIS A 248 7.25 16.24 -1.71
CA HIS A 248 6.32 17.15 -1.03
C HIS A 248 4.85 16.70 -1.08
N PRO A 249 4.52 15.46 -0.62
CA PRO A 249 3.17 14.91 -0.79
C PRO A 249 2.08 15.79 -0.15
N GLN A 250 2.35 16.41 0.99
CA GLN A 250 1.32 17.14 1.73
C GLN A 250 0.89 18.48 1.08
N GLU A 251 1.71 19.05 0.20
CA GLU A 251 1.34 20.24 -0.57
C GLU A 251 0.12 19.96 -1.47
N TYR A 252 -0.06 18.72 -1.88
CA TYR A 252 -1.19 18.27 -2.71
C TYR A 252 -2.46 17.88 -1.94
N LEU A 253 -2.42 17.98 -0.61
CA LEU A 253 -3.58 17.56 0.20
C LEU A 253 -4.79 18.47 -0.05
N LYS A 254 -4.60 19.81 -0.06
CA LYS A 254 -5.67 20.76 -0.36
C LYS A 254 -6.26 20.54 -1.77
N SER A 255 -5.42 20.20 -2.74
CA SER A 255 -5.82 19.85 -4.11
C SER A 255 -6.70 18.61 -4.15
N LEU A 256 -6.42 17.59 -3.31
CA LEU A 256 -7.27 16.41 -3.20
C LEU A 256 -8.65 16.75 -2.63
N PHE A 257 -8.75 17.70 -1.68
CA PHE A 257 -10.02 18.18 -1.18
C PHE A 257 -10.82 18.89 -2.29
N TYR A 258 -10.18 19.77 -3.05
CA TYR A 258 -10.79 20.43 -4.20
C TYR A 258 -11.31 19.42 -5.23
N ILE A 259 -10.46 18.51 -5.70
CA ILE A 259 -10.84 17.47 -6.67
C ILE A 259 -11.99 16.60 -6.14
N CYS A 260 -11.96 16.23 -4.87
CA CYS A 260 -13.02 15.44 -4.26
C CYS A 260 -14.35 16.24 -4.19
N GLY A 261 -14.30 17.50 -3.83
CA GLY A 261 -15.46 18.40 -3.76
C GLY A 261 -16.13 18.57 -5.12
N GLU A 262 -15.36 18.81 -6.17
CA GLU A 262 -15.88 18.91 -7.54
C GLU A 262 -16.54 17.58 -7.99
N LEU A 263 -15.90 16.46 -7.73
CA LEU A 263 -16.49 15.14 -8.01
C LEU A 263 -17.75 14.86 -7.17
N GLU A 264 -17.82 15.39 -5.96
CA GLU A 264 -19.00 15.25 -5.09
C GLU A 264 -20.18 16.05 -5.60
N LYS A 265 -19.96 17.26 -6.16
CA LYS A 265 -21.02 18.03 -6.84
C LYS A 265 -21.67 17.22 -7.97
N VAL A 266 -20.85 16.64 -8.85
CA VAL A 266 -21.33 15.77 -9.95
C VAL A 266 -22.00 14.50 -9.41
N TYR A 267 -21.48 13.90 -8.35
CA TYR A 267 -22.11 12.76 -7.71
C TYR A 267 -23.51 13.08 -7.19
N ASN A 268 -23.69 14.24 -6.55
CA ASN A 268 -24.97 14.66 -6.01
C ASN A 268 -25.98 15.00 -7.11
N GLN A 269 -25.53 15.61 -8.22
CA GLN A 269 -26.36 15.82 -9.41
C GLN A 269 -26.87 14.51 -10.00
N ILE A 270 -25.98 13.51 -10.17
CA ILE A 270 -26.35 12.18 -10.67
C ILE A 270 -27.29 11.47 -9.67
N LYS A 271 -27.08 11.64 -8.37
CA LYS A 271 -27.94 11.06 -7.34
C LYS A 271 -29.35 11.63 -7.44
N LYS A 272 -29.49 12.94 -7.48
CA LYS A 272 -30.80 13.63 -7.66
C LYS A 272 -31.49 13.20 -8.93
N HIS A 273 -30.81 13.21 -10.08
CA HIS A 273 -31.34 12.74 -11.35
C HIS A 273 -31.85 11.30 -11.26
N ASN A 274 -31.10 10.39 -10.65
CA ASN A 274 -31.52 8.99 -10.52
C ASN A 274 -32.67 8.77 -9.52
N GLU A 275 -32.87 9.64 -8.55
CA GLU A 275 -33.98 9.60 -7.59
C GLU A 275 -35.28 10.13 -8.22
N ASN A 276 -35.20 11.05 -9.19
CA ASN A 276 -36.35 11.60 -9.89
C ASN A 276 -36.93 10.65 -10.96
N ILE A 277 -36.15 9.65 -11.42
CA ILE A 277 -36.64 8.69 -12.43
C ILE A 277 -37.46 7.60 -11.72
N LYS A 278 -38.79 7.63 -11.91
CA LYS A 278 -39.68 6.52 -11.50
C LYS A 278 -39.41 5.30 -12.37
N GLU A 279 -39.59 4.08 -11.79
CA GLU A 279 -39.28 2.83 -12.51
C GLU A 279 -40.17 2.54 -13.73
N GLU A 280 -41.26 3.27 -13.91
CA GLU A 280 -42.26 3.10 -14.96
C GLU A 280 -42.03 3.98 -16.19
N ASP A 281 -41.04 4.86 -16.20
CA ASP A 281 -40.76 5.77 -17.32
C ASP A 281 -39.79 5.11 -18.31
N ASP A 282 -40.28 4.60 -19.41
CA ASP A 282 -39.53 3.87 -20.46
C ASP A 282 -38.50 4.72 -21.23
N GLY A 283 -38.41 6.05 -20.97
CA GLY A 283 -37.57 6.98 -21.72
C GLY A 283 -36.21 7.32 -21.11
N GLU A 284 -36.11 7.51 -19.81
CA GLU A 284 -34.88 7.97 -19.15
C GLU A 284 -34.12 6.87 -18.42
N LYS A 285 -32.86 6.63 -18.83
CA LYS A 285 -31.98 5.62 -18.19
C LYS A 285 -31.23 6.20 -17.02
N LYS A 286 -31.31 5.54 -15.84
CA LYS A 286 -30.52 5.91 -14.66
C LYS A 286 -29.03 6.05 -14.98
N LYS A 287 -28.44 7.21 -14.69
CA LYS A 287 -27.03 7.50 -14.89
C LYS A 287 -26.16 6.67 -13.93
N LYS A 288 -24.99 6.26 -14.37
CA LYS A 288 -24.06 5.49 -13.55
C LYS A 288 -23.43 6.36 -12.45
N LYS A 289 -23.62 6.01 -11.19
CA LYS A 289 -23.04 6.72 -10.04
C LYS A 289 -21.51 6.76 -10.11
N ILE A 290 -20.93 7.94 -9.85
CA ILE A 290 -19.50 8.15 -9.76
C ILE A 290 -19.00 7.57 -8.41
N ARG A 291 -17.81 7.00 -8.37
CA ARG A 291 -17.19 6.54 -7.13
C ARG A 291 -16.31 7.66 -6.55
N LEU A 292 -16.67 8.20 -5.40
CA LEU A 292 -15.81 9.12 -4.65
C LEU A 292 -14.61 8.39 -4.01
N PHE A 293 -13.63 9.14 -3.54
CA PHE A 293 -12.44 8.62 -2.85
C PHE A 293 -12.22 9.33 -1.51
N ASN A 294 -11.50 8.71 -0.60
CA ASN A 294 -11.10 9.36 0.65
C ASN A 294 -9.85 10.22 0.42
N VAL A 295 -9.91 11.49 0.79
CA VAL A 295 -8.80 12.45 0.69
C VAL A 295 -7.62 12.07 1.60
N ILE A 296 -7.91 11.51 2.76
CA ILE A 296 -6.95 10.85 3.64
C ILE A 296 -7.42 9.43 3.97
N PRO A 297 -6.52 8.50 4.33
CA PRO A 297 -6.91 7.18 4.77
C PRO A 297 -7.89 7.24 5.96
N LEU A 298 -8.91 6.38 5.96
CA LEU A 298 -9.75 6.14 7.13
C LEU A 298 -9.58 4.69 7.57
N ARG A 299 -9.49 4.50 8.89
CA ARG A 299 -9.47 3.17 9.46
C ARG A 299 -10.88 2.72 9.79
N ASN A 300 -11.50 2.00 8.87
CA ASN A 300 -12.89 1.53 9.05
C ASN A 300 -12.99 0.18 9.76
N ASN A 301 -11.91 -0.62 9.76
CA ASN A 301 -11.90 -1.97 10.31
C ASN A 301 -11.50 -1.95 11.79
N ILE A 302 -12.38 -2.43 12.66
CA ILE A 302 -12.19 -2.53 14.11
C ILE A 302 -11.43 -3.79 14.56
N ILE A 303 -11.24 -4.78 13.69
CA ILE A 303 -10.39 -5.94 14.01
C ILE A 303 -8.98 -5.45 14.34
N GLY A 304 -8.44 -5.84 15.49
CA GLY A 304 -7.11 -5.43 15.96
C GLY A 304 -6.02 -5.57 14.89
N LYS A 305 -5.22 -4.51 14.71
CA LYS A 305 -4.00 -4.53 13.90
C LYS A 305 -2.79 -4.70 14.80
N ASN A 306 -1.67 -5.06 14.20
CA ASN A 306 -0.41 -5.16 14.91
C ASN A 306 0.00 -3.80 15.48
N ILE A 307 0.40 -3.81 16.73
CA ILE A 307 1.07 -2.72 17.44
C ILE A 307 2.56 -3.05 17.58
N SER A 308 3.40 -2.04 17.74
CA SER A 308 4.84 -2.22 17.97
C SER A 308 5.13 -2.25 19.47
N LEU A 309 5.83 -3.29 19.92
CA LEU A 309 6.31 -3.43 21.29
C LEU A 309 7.83 -3.44 21.27
N ASP A 310 8.44 -2.48 21.98
CA ASP A 310 9.87 -2.37 22.18
C ASP A 310 10.25 -2.60 23.67
N SER A 311 11.51 -2.48 24.00
CA SER A 311 11.99 -2.65 25.39
C SER A 311 11.36 -1.67 26.37
N ARG A 312 11.06 -0.42 25.94
CA ARG A 312 10.38 0.61 26.78
C ARG A 312 8.97 0.17 27.13
N THR A 313 8.26 -0.36 26.14
CA THR A 313 6.90 -0.88 26.33
C THR A 313 6.86 -2.06 27.29
N LEU A 314 7.88 -2.97 27.23
CA LEU A 314 7.98 -4.08 28.16
C LEU A 314 8.18 -3.60 29.60
N LEU A 315 9.06 -2.63 29.82
CA LEU A 315 9.27 -2.04 31.14
C LEU A 315 8.01 -1.38 31.71
N THR A 316 7.30 -0.59 30.88
CA THR A 316 6.15 0.21 31.32
C THR A 316 4.89 -0.60 31.53
N ASN A 317 4.60 -1.55 30.64
CA ASN A 317 3.31 -2.26 30.65
C ASN A 317 3.38 -3.65 31.28
N PHE A 318 4.58 -4.26 31.35
CA PHE A 318 4.74 -5.62 31.88
C PHE A 318 5.47 -5.65 33.21
N LEU A 319 6.44 -4.74 33.44
CA LEU A 319 7.09 -4.59 34.74
C LEU A 319 6.54 -3.45 35.58
N ASP A 320 5.55 -2.73 35.03
CA ASP A 320 4.88 -1.60 35.70
C ASP A 320 5.81 -0.44 36.10
N LYS A 321 6.90 -0.26 35.37
CA LYS A 321 7.90 0.79 35.61
C LYS A 321 7.90 1.83 34.49
N SER A 322 7.58 3.08 34.81
CA SER A 322 7.75 4.17 33.84
C SER A 322 9.22 4.61 33.74
N LEU A 323 9.64 5.11 32.56
CA LEU A 323 11.01 5.64 32.40
C LEU A 323 11.28 6.81 33.34
N LYS A 324 10.29 7.68 33.59
CA LYS A 324 10.43 8.78 34.57
C LYS A 324 10.65 8.27 35.99
N THR A 325 9.92 7.21 36.37
CA THR A 325 10.13 6.56 37.68
C THR A 325 11.52 5.93 37.77
N ILE A 326 11.93 5.24 36.70
CA ILE A 326 13.28 4.66 36.60
C ILE A 326 14.35 5.74 36.70
N GLU A 327 14.24 6.84 35.97
CA GLU A 327 15.20 7.95 36.02
C GLU A 327 15.25 8.60 37.39
N LYS A 328 14.10 8.79 38.05
CA LYS A 328 14.03 9.32 39.40
C LYS A 328 14.69 8.40 40.43
N GLU A 329 14.35 7.10 40.36
CA GLU A 329 14.95 6.09 41.23
C GLU A 329 16.46 5.98 40.99
N LYS A 330 16.92 6.06 39.73
CA LYS A 330 18.34 6.08 39.37
C LYS A 330 19.09 7.24 39.99
N LYS A 331 18.58 8.47 39.86
CA LYS A 331 19.19 9.66 40.50
C LYS A 331 19.29 9.50 42.02
N GLN A 332 18.24 9.01 42.66
CA GLN A 332 18.28 8.75 44.11
C GLN A 332 19.37 7.73 44.48
N ILE A 333 19.60 6.73 43.65
CA ILE A 333 20.63 5.72 43.88
C ILE A 333 22.03 6.31 43.61
N GLU A 334 22.20 7.11 42.57
CA GLU A 334 23.44 7.82 42.29
C GLU A 334 23.80 8.77 43.45
N GLU A 335 22.85 9.54 43.96
CA GLU A 335 23.02 10.38 45.14
C GLU A 335 23.41 9.59 46.40
N ILE A 336 22.79 8.40 46.60
CA ILE A 336 23.13 7.51 47.70
C ILE A 336 24.53 6.90 47.49
N THR A 337 24.93 6.62 46.24
CA THR A 337 26.22 6.05 45.90
C THR A 337 27.36 7.06 46.06
N ASP A 338 27.14 8.31 45.68
CA ASP A 338 28.11 9.40 45.86
C ASP A 338 28.32 9.70 47.34
N ASN A 339 27.24 9.60 48.14
CA ASN A 339 27.34 9.70 49.60
C ASN A 339 27.96 8.42 50.24
N LYS A 340 28.06 7.31 49.53
CA LYS A 340 28.58 6.03 49.99
C LYS A 340 30.06 6.04 50.30
N ILE A 341 30.81 6.87 49.59
CA ILE A 341 32.21 7.12 49.91
C ILE A 341 32.33 7.65 51.35
N LYS A 342 31.25 8.21 51.91
CA LYS A 342 31.18 8.77 53.27
C LYS A 342 30.51 7.85 54.32
N ILE A 343 29.68 6.87 53.92
CA ILE A 343 28.85 6.08 54.87
C ILE A 343 28.87 4.60 54.48
N LYS A 344 29.84 3.84 54.96
CA LYS A 344 30.10 2.43 54.60
C LYS A 344 29.05 1.37 55.01
N ASN A 345 28.01 1.66 55.78
CA ASN A 345 27.10 0.65 56.35
C ASN A 345 25.65 1.04 56.49
N SER A 346 25.01 1.77 55.58
CA SER A 346 23.58 2.10 55.77
C SER A 346 22.62 1.07 55.15
N GLN A 347 21.60 0.70 55.91
CA GLN A 347 20.48 -0.17 55.52
C GLN A 347 19.74 0.30 54.23
N LYS A 348 19.72 1.61 54.00
CA LYS A 348 19.18 2.26 52.79
C LYS A 348 19.87 1.83 51.50
N TYR A 349 21.15 1.50 51.58
CA TYR A 349 21.95 1.05 50.45
C TYR A 349 21.60 -0.34 49.98
N LYS A 350 21.41 -1.28 50.90
CA LYS A 350 21.00 -2.68 50.57
C LYS A 350 19.63 -2.67 49.91
N ASN A 351 18.71 -1.81 50.36
CA ASN A 351 17.38 -1.66 49.74
C ASN A 351 17.43 -0.98 48.39
N ALA A 352 18.39 -0.09 48.13
CA ALA A 352 18.58 0.54 46.83
C ALA A 352 19.09 -0.43 45.76
N ASP A 353 20.04 -1.28 46.11
CA ASP A 353 20.57 -2.34 45.23
C ASP A 353 19.47 -3.35 44.83
N ILE A 354 18.57 -3.67 45.75
CA ILE A 354 17.42 -4.56 45.49
C ILE A 354 16.44 -3.94 44.53
N LYS A 355 16.26 -2.60 44.57
CA LYS A 355 15.36 -1.88 43.66
C LYS A 355 15.90 -1.71 42.23
N CYS A 356 17.21 -1.78 42.04
CA CYS A 356 17.82 -1.64 40.70
C CYS A 356 17.67 -2.88 39.84
N ASN A 357 17.57 -4.05 40.46
CA ASN A 357 17.52 -5.33 39.76
C ASN A 357 16.13 -5.98 39.91
N VAL A 358 15.40 -6.10 38.80
CA VAL A 358 14.18 -6.88 38.72
C VAL A 358 14.47 -8.15 37.92
N HIS A 359 14.36 -9.32 38.55
CA HIS A 359 14.67 -10.60 37.92
C HIS A 359 16.09 -10.69 37.36
N ASN A 360 17.10 -10.17 38.07
CA ASN A 360 18.50 -10.06 37.62
C ASN A 360 18.71 -9.17 36.36
N ILE A 361 17.76 -8.29 36.05
CA ILE A 361 17.87 -7.33 34.95
C ILE A 361 18.11 -5.94 35.54
N ASP A 362 19.21 -5.30 35.16
CA ASP A 362 19.40 -3.88 35.46
C ASP A 362 18.43 -3.04 34.62
N ILE A 363 17.32 -2.65 35.21
CA ILE A 363 16.26 -1.89 34.55
C ILE A 363 16.66 -0.44 34.24
N TYR A 364 17.67 0.12 34.93
CA TYR A 364 18.14 1.48 34.70
C TYR A 364 19.04 1.56 33.45
N ASN A 365 19.83 0.53 33.27
CA ASN A 365 20.73 0.40 32.11
C ASN A 365 20.23 -0.63 31.10
N TYR A 366 18.90 -0.75 30.96
CA TYR A 366 18.27 -1.80 30.13
C TYR A 366 18.72 -1.81 28.66
N LYS A 367 19.30 -0.72 28.15
CA LYS A 367 19.84 -0.64 26.78
C LYS A 367 21.32 -1.06 26.71
N GLN A 368 22.01 -1.16 27.84
CA GLN A 368 23.46 -1.40 27.89
C GLN A 368 23.79 -2.88 28.02
N GLY A 369 24.91 -3.28 27.42
CA GLY A 369 25.46 -4.62 27.53
C GLY A 369 24.46 -5.74 27.26
N ASN A 370 24.37 -6.71 28.16
CA ASN A 370 23.49 -7.87 28.05
C ASN A 370 22.07 -7.64 28.59
N ASN A 371 21.82 -6.51 29.26
CA ASN A 371 20.54 -6.25 29.95
C ASN A 371 19.34 -6.27 29.00
N GLN A 372 19.48 -5.72 27.79
CA GLN A 372 18.40 -5.75 26.82
C GLN A 372 18.06 -7.19 26.39
N LYS A 373 19.06 -8.03 26.23
CA LYS A 373 18.85 -9.45 25.93
C LYS A 373 18.15 -10.17 27.08
N LEU A 374 18.60 -9.96 28.32
CA LEU A 374 17.98 -10.54 29.52
C LEU A 374 16.52 -10.13 29.66
N LEU A 375 16.19 -8.85 29.42
CA LEU A 375 14.81 -8.35 29.42
C LEU A 375 13.93 -9.09 28.40
N TRP A 376 14.42 -9.28 27.17
CA TRP A 376 13.69 -10.01 26.15
C TRP A 376 13.61 -11.50 26.43
N ASP A 377 14.70 -12.09 26.93
CA ASP A 377 14.75 -13.50 27.33
C ASP A 377 13.82 -13.80 28.52
N TYR A 378 13.55 -12.81 29.38
CA TYR A 378 12.60 -12.96 30.47
C TYR A 378 11.17 -13.18 29.96
N PHE A 379 10.70 -12.35 29.03
CA PHE A 379 9.33 -12.42 28.50
C PHE A 379 9.16 -13.41 27.35
N PHE A 380 10.19 -13.59 26.52
CA PHE A 380 10.08 -14.33 25.27
C PHE A 380 11.10 -15.49 25.19
N ARG A 381 10.73 -16.52 24.42
CA ARG A 381 11.59 -17.68 24.11
C ARG A 381 12.54 -17.32 22.96
N THR A 382 13.49 -16.41 23.18
CA THR A 382 14.37 -15.86 22.15
C THR A 382 15.38 -16.86 21.59
N ASN A 383 15.58 -18.01 22.25
CA ASN A 383 16.38 -19.13 21.77
C ASN A 383 15.75 -19.87 20.58
N LYS A 384 14.43 -19.72 20.33
CA LYS A 384 13.74 -20.38 19.22
C LYS A 384 14.23 -19.92 17.85
N ARG A 385 14.16 -20.83 16.86
CA ARG A 385 14.53 -20.56 15.46
C ARG A 385 13.87 -19.32 14.86
N VAL A 386 12.66 -18.97 15.28
CA VAL A 386 11.93 -17.81 14.80
C VAL A 386 12.63 -16.49 15.14
N PHE A 387 13.43 -16.45 16.22
CA PHE A 387 14.26 -15.29 16.59
C PHE A 387 15.67 -15.31 15.95
N LYS A 388 15.97 -16.29 15.12
CA LYS A 388 17.27 -16.44 14.47
C LYS A 388 17.13 -16.26 12.97
N LYS A 389 18.05 -15.50 12.37
CA LYS A 389 18.12 -15.30 10.92
C LYS A 389 19.56 -15.05 10.51
N ASN A 390 20.06 -15.80 9.52
CA ASN A 390 21.42 -15.64 9.03
C ASN A 390 21.68 -14.22 8.52
N LYS A 391 22.82 -13.62 8.87
CA LYS A 391 23.23 -12.24 8.58
C LYS A 391 22.29 -11.14 9.12
N TYR A 392 21.47 -11.48 10.12
CA TYR A 392 20.58 -10.52 10.79
C TYR A 392 20.58 -10.74 12.29
N ARG A 393 20.41 -9.65 13.04
CA ARG A 393 20.22 -9.62 14.48
C ARG A 393 18.80 -9.24 14.84
N PHE A 394 18.24 -9.82 15.89
CA PHE A 394 16.97 -9.40 16.46
C PHE A 394 17.05 -7.92 16.91
N ASN A 395 16.10 -7.11 16.50
CA ASN A 395 16.09 -5.66 16.75
C ASN A 395 15.43 -5.27 18.07
N ASN A 396 15.25 -6.20 19.00
CA ASN A 396 14.58 -5.99 20.28
C ASN A 396 13.24 -5.25 20.11
N MET A 397 12.48 -5.67 19.11
CA MET A 397 11.16 -5.16 18.78
C MET A 397 10.33 -6.25 18.11
N ILE A 398 9.06 -6.33 18.50
CA ILE A 398 8.06 -7.17 17.85
C ILE A 398 6.86 -6.32 17.44
N LYS A 399 6.13 -6.78 16.42
CA LYS A 399 4.79 -6.27 16.10
C LYS A 399 3.78 -7.38 16.32
N THR A 400 2.70 -7.09 17.06
CA THR A 400 1.68 -8.10 17.40
C THR A 400 0.27 -7.52 17.42
N ASP A 401 -0.70 -8.36 17.05
CA ASP A 401 -2.14 -8.11 17.20
C ASP A 401 -2.75 -8.93 18.36
N GLY A 402 -1.92 -9.50 19.23
CA GLY A 402 -2.33 -10.37 20.32
C GLY A 402 -2.48 -11.85 19.93
N VAL A 403 -2.42 -12.18 18.64
CA VAL A 403 -2.46 -13.55 18.12
C VAL A 403 -1.22 -13.86 17.30
N SER A 404 -0.92 -13.03 16.33
CA SER A 404 0.30 -13.14 15.54
C SER A 404 1.40 -12.25 16.09
N VAL A 405 2.64 -12.70 15.97
CA VAL A 405 3.82 -11.90 16.25
C VAL A 405 4.72 -11.82 15.03
N SER A 406 5.19 -10.62 14.72
CA SER A 406 6.24 -10.38 13.73
C SER A 406 7.49 -9.91 14.43
N ILE A 407 8.55 -10.71 14.38
CA ILE A 407 9.83 -10.45 15.01
C ILE A 407 10.70 -9.67 14.04
N LEU A 408 11.19 -8.50 14.44
CA LEU A 408 11.94 -7.60 13.58
C LEU A 408 13.43 -7.88 13.68
N PHE A 409 14.09 -7.89 12.51
CA PHE A 409 15.52 -8.11 12.37
C PHE A 409 16.17 -6.96 11.62
N VAL A 410 17.37 -6.61 12.03
CA VAL A 410 18.24 -5.66 11.35
C VAL A 410 19.43 -6.41 10.77
N ARG A 411 19.82 -6.05 9.53
CA ARG A 411 21.02 -6.62 8.90
C ARG A 411 22.27 -6.23 9.66
N ILE A 412 23.18 -7.20 9.84
CA ILE A 412 24.49 -6.99 10.42
C ILE A 412 25.59 -7.22 9.38
N ASP A 413 26.70 -6.55 9.56
CA ASP A 413 27.95 -6.82 8.83
C ASP A 413 28.66 -8.04 9.41
N ASP A 414 29.83 -8.38 8.86
CA ASP A 414 30.63 -9.52 9.29
C ASP A 414 31.19 -9.34 10.73
N LYS A 415 31.21 -8.11 11.25
CA LYS A 415 31.57 -7.77 12.64
C LYS A 415 30.37 -7.80 13.60
N GLY A 416 29.17 -8.16 13.12
CA GLY A 416 27.95 -8.17 13.92
C GLY A 416 27.31 -6.79 14.18
N ILE A 417 27.79 -5.74 13.53
CA ILE A 417 27.30 -4.36 13.69
C ILE A 417 26.12 -4.11 12.75
N PRO A 418 25.03 -3.45 13.22
CA PRO A 418 23.91 -3.11 12.35
C PRO A 418 24.31 -2.15 11.21
N VAL A 419 24.03 -2.56 9.99
CA VAL A 419 24.31 -1.75 8.79
C VAL A 419 23.41 -0.54 8.76
N LYS A 420 23.99 0.68 8.81
CA LYS A 420 23.28 1.96 8.74
C LYS A 420 22.99 2.30 7.29
N LYS A 421 21.83 2.90 7.04
CA LYS A 421 21.49 3.42 5.72
C LYS A 421 22.35 4.63 5.37
N GLN A 422 23.13 4.54 4.29
CA GLN A 422 23.92 5.67 3.82
C GLN A 422 23.01 6.72 3.20
N LYS A 423 23.14 7.99 3.66
CA LYS A 423 22.47 9.13 3.04
C LYS A 423 23.00 9.31 1.61
N GLY A 424 22.12 9.50 0.65
CA GLY A 424 22.48 9.87 -0.74
C GLY A 424 22.67 8.71 -1.74
N LYS A 425 22.87 7.47 -1.34
CA LYS A 425 22.85 6.35 -2.31
C LYS A 425 21.39 5.96 -2.60
N LYS A 426 20.93 6.26 -3.83
CA LYS A 426 19.71 5.65 -4.36
C LYS A 426 19.90 4.14 -4.28
N TYR A 427 19.15 3.51 -3.38
CA TYR A 427 19.21 2.08 -3.18
C TYR A 427 18.66 1.41 -4.45
N LYS A 428 19.54 0.79 -5.24
CA LYS A 428 19.07 -0.17 -6.24
C LYS A 428 18.49 -1.35 -5.45
N GLU A 429 17.16 -1.45 -5.43
CA GLU A 429 16.50 -2.60 -4.83
C GLU A 429 17.14 -3.87 -5.40
N GLN A 430 17.57 -4.79 -4.55
CA GLN A 430 18.04 -6.13 -4.97
C GLN A 430 17.01 -6.89 -5.81
N THR A 431 15.86 -6.29 -6.05
CA THR A 431 14.73 -6.81 -6.82
C THR A 431 14.78 -6.43 -8.29
N ASP A 432 15.60 -5.46 -8.68
CA ASP A 432 15.72 -5.11 -10.09
C ASP A 432 16.51 -6.21 -10.81
N CYS A 433 15.78 -6.91 -11.66
CA CYS A 433 16.35 -7.86 -12.59
C CYS A 433 16.86 -7.08 -13.80
N GLU A 434 18.01 -7.47 -14.31
CA GLU A 434 18.55 -6.93 -15.56
C GLU A 434 17.70 -7.43 -16.75
N TYR A 435 17.55 -6.60 -17.78
CA TYR A 435 16.92 -7.04 -19.02
C TYR A 435 17.85 -7.98 -19.77
N ILE A 436 17.29 -9.06 -20.31
CA ILE A 436 18.05 -10.08 -21.04
C ILE A 436 18.82 -9.49 -22.25
N GLU A 437 18.24 -8.45 -22.87
CA GLU A 437 18.86 -7.73 -23.98
C GLU A 437 20.14 -6.95 -23.59
N LYS A 438 20.29 -6.62 -22.30
CA LYS A 438 21.42 -5.86 -21.76
C LYS A 438 22.42 -6.74 -21.01
N ALA A 439 22.02 -7.96 -20.69
CA ALA A 439 22.83 -8.89 -19.93
C ALA A 439 23.98 -9.44 -20.77
N LYS A 440 25.19 -9.43 -20.21
CA LYS A 440 26.31 -10.18 -20.78
C LYS A 440 26.11 -11.67 -20.53
N LEU A 441 25.56 -12.36 -21.50
CA LEU A 441 25.35 -13.81 -21.42
C LEU A 441 26.70 -14.53 -21.58
N THR A 442 27.18 -15.10 -20.48
CA THR A 442 28.35 -16.01 -20.52
C THR A 442 27.98 -17.30 -21.27
N ASP A 443 28.97 -18.04 -21.74
CA ASP A 443 28.70 -19.28 -22.48
C ASP A 443 28.01 -20.35 -21.62
N GLU A 444 28.23 -20.34 -20.31
CA GLU A 444 27.47 -21.16 -19.37
C GLU A 444 25.98 -20.78 -19.35
N LEU A 445 25.66 -19.49 -19.31
CA LEU A 445 24.28 -19.00 -19.33
C LEU A 445 23.59 -19.31 -20.66
N LYS A 446 24.35 -19.28 -21.79
CA LYS A 446 23.80 -19.64 -23.09
C LYS A 446 23.42 -21.12 -23.19
N LYS A 447 24.09 -22.02 -22.47
CA LYS A 447 23.80 -23.46 -22.44
C LYS A 447 22.63 -23.84 -21.56
N MET A 448 22.24 -22.98 -20.58
CA MET A 448 21.15 -23.26 -19.66
C MET A 448 19.78 -23.27 -20.37
N LYS A 449 18.86 -24.13 -19.86
CA LYS A 449 17.45 -24.20 -20.32
C LYS A 449 16.75 -22.87 -20.01
N ILE A 450 15.99 -22.34 -20.96
CA ILE A 450 15.26 -21.08 -20.81
C ILE A 450 13.83 -21.39 -20.39
N VAL A 451 13.36 -20.75 -19.31
CA VAL A 451 11.94 -20.72 -18.94
C VAL A 451 11.45 -19.29 -18.98
N THR A 452 10.48 -19.01 -19.85
CA THR A 452 9.83 -17.70 -19.92
C THR A 452 8.58 -17.66 -19.05
N ILE A 453 8.31 -16.50 -18.43
CA ILE A 453 7.16 -16.33 -17.54
C ILE A 453 6.39 -15.08 -17.95
N ASP A 454 5.14 -15.26 -18.36
CA ASP A 454 4.16 -14.18 -18.55
C ASP A 454 3.42 -13.89 -17.24
N PRO A 455 3.64 -12.72 -16.60
CA PRO A 455 2.96 -12.35 -15.37
C PRO A 455 1.63 -11.63 -15.63
N ASN A 456 0.59 -12.01 -14.91
CA ASN A 456 -0.73 -11.41 -15.03
C ASN A 456 -1.31 -10.96 -13.68
N ASP A 457 -2.32 -10.08 -13.70
CA ASP A 457 -3.02 -9.60 -12.51
C ASP A 457 -4.26 -10.42 -12.14
N GLY A 458 -4.69 -11.31 -13.01
CA GLY A 458 -5.89 -12.12 -12.80
C GLY A 458 -5.91 -13.34 -13.72
N GLY A 459 -6.71 -14.34 -13.40
CA GLY A 459 -6.66 -15.63 -14.10
C GLY A 459 -5.41 -16.39 -13.70
N ASP A 460 -4.46 -16.51 -14.59
CA ASP A 460 -3.13 -17.03 -14.31
C ASP A 460 -2.27 -15.89 -13.73
N LEU A 461 -1.75 -16.08 -12.52
CA LEU A 461 -0.83 -15.09 -11.92
C LEU A 461 0.54 -15.15 -12.55
N ILE A 462 0.96 -16.34 -12.94
CA ILE A 462 2.11 -16.61 -13.80
C ILE A 462 1.75 -17.75 -14.76
N TYR A 463 2.14 -17.59 -16.00
CA TYR A 463 2.13 -18.63 -17.00
C TYR A 463 3.58 -18.85 -17.45
N CYS A 464 4.08 -20.07 -17.31
CA CYS A 464 5.49 -20.40 -17.61
C CYS A 464 5.53 -21.33 -18.84
N GLY A 465 6.54 -21.13 -19.67
CA GLY A 465 6.80 -22.01 -20.82
C GLY A 465 8.28 -22.23 -21.04
N SER A 466 8.62 -23.44 -21.49
CA SER A 466 9.96 -23.84 -21.91
C SER A 466 9.83 -24.86 -23.03
N LYS A 467 10.89 -25.10 -23.77
CA LYS A 467 10.98 -26.24 -24.70
C LYS A 467 11.54 -27.45 -23.94
N ASP A 468 10.96 -28.63 -24.16
CA ASP A 468 11.55 -29.90 -23.74
C ASP A 468 12.67 -30.36 -24.69
N GLU A 469 13.16 -31.58 -24.52
CA GLU A 469 14.25 -32.14 -25.33
C GLU A 469 13.83 -32.40 -26.79
N GLU A 470 12.53 -32.64 -27.02
CA GLU A 470 11.93 -32.86 -28.34
C GLU A 470 11.57 -31.55 -29.05
N GLY A 471 11.67 -30.42 -28.34
CA GLY A 471 11.36 -29.09 -28.87
C GLY A 471 9.90 -28.66 -28.62
N ASP A 472 9.11 -29.51 -27.99
CA ASP A 472 7.71 -29.24 -27.64
C ASP A 472 7.58 -28.28 -26.45
N LEU A 473 6.45 -27.56 -26.40
CA LEU A 473 6.22 -26.58 -25.35
C LEU A 473 5.73 -27.21 -24.05
N GLU A 474 6.60 -27.30 -23.08
CA GLU A 474 6.23 -27.54 -21.67
C GLU A 474 5.65 -26.30 -21.02
N THR A 475 4.53 -26.44 -20.29
CA THR A 475 3.90 -25.31 -19.59
C THR A 475 3.64 -25.59 -18.13
N PHE A 476 3.73 -24.53 -17.30
CA PHE A 476 3.34 -24.53 -15.90
C PHE A 476 2.52 -23.28 -15.57
N ARG A 477 1.51 -23.44 -14.72
CA ARG A 477 0.60 -22.33 -14.36
C ARG A 477 0.42 -22.26 -12.85
N TYR A 478 0.44 -21.04 -12.32
CA TYR A 478 -0.03 -20.77 -10.97
C TYR A 478 -1.17 -19.77 -11.01
N THR A 479 -2.39 -20.25 -10.77
CA THR A 479 -3.60 -19.45 -10.99
C THR A 479 -4.05 -18.71 -9.74
N GLN A 480 -4.80 -17.62 -9.93
CA GLN A 480 -5.41 -16.89 -8.82
C GLN A 480 -6.42 -17.76 -8.05
N ASN A 481 -7.14 -18.65 -8.74
CA ASN A 481 -8.10 -19.56 -8.10
C ASN A 481 -7.39 -20.60 -7.23
N GLN A 482 -6.30 -21.21 -7.75
CA GLN A 482 -5.45 -22.11 -6.97
C GLN A 482 -4.93 -21.41 -5.71
N ARG A 483 -4.35 -20.22 -5.86
CA ARG A 483 -3.88 -19.43 -4.72
C ARG A 483 -4.98 -19.12 -3.70
N ARG A 484 -6.18 -18.76 -4.15
CA ARG A 484 -7.34 -18.50 -3.26
C ARG A 484 -7.79 -19.74 -2.51
N LEU A 485 -7.73 -20.91 -3.16
CA LEU A 485 -8.06 -22.20 -2.56
C LEU A 485 -7.01 -22.58 -1.51
N GLU A 486 -5.74 -22.61 -1.89
CA GLU A 486 -4.60 -23.00 -1.03
C GLU A 486 -4.45 -22.07 0.17
N THR A 487 -4.63 -20.75 -0.01
CA THR A 487 -4.59 -19.78 1.10
C THR A 487 -5.87 -19.81 1.96
N ARG A 488 -6.86 -20.61 1.60
CA ARG A 488 -8.18 -20.70 2.26
C ARG A 488 -8.92 -19.35 2.37
N THR A 489 -8.55 -18.37 1.55
CA THR A 489 -9.12 -17.01 1.62
C THR A 489 -10.63 -17.04 1.45
N LYS A 490 -11.13 -17.77 0.45
CA LYS A 490 -12.57 -17.90 0.19
C LYS A 490 -13.31 -18.63 1.32
N LYS A 491 -12.68 -19.65 1.94
CA LYS A 491 -13.24 -20.34 3.10
C LYS A 491 -13.41 -19.41 4.29
N TYR A 492 -12.35 -18.64 4.63
CA TYR A 492 -12.42 -17.72 5.76
C TYR A 492 -13.41 -16.58 5.54
N MET A 493 -13.54 -16.08 4.30
CA MET A 493 -14.58 -15.10 3.97
C MET A 493 -15.98 -15.65 4.19
N LYS A 494 -16.26 -16.89 3.72
CA LYS A 494 -17.57 -17.53 3.93
C LYS A 494 -17.88 -17.76 5.40
N ILE A 495 -16.89 -18.20 6.20
CA ILE A 495 -17.07 -18.37 7.65
C ILE A 495 -17.37 -17.01 8.31
N THR A 496 -16.63 -15.96 7.99
CA THR A 496 -16.89 -14.62 8.51
C THR A 496 -18.28 -14.13 8.12
N GLU A 497 -18.68 -14.32 6.87
CA GLU A 497 -20.01 -13.94 6.39
C GLU A 497 -21.12 -14.72 7.12
N LYS A 498 -20.94 -16.04 7.31
CA LYS A 498 -21.88 -16.88 8.07
C LYS A 498 -22.02 -16.37 9.50
N VAL A 499 -20.91 -16.19 10.21
CA VAL A 499 -20.91 -15.68 11.60
C VAL A 499 -21.58 -14.30 11.69
N ASN A 500 -21.30 -13.40 10.75
CA ASN A 500 -21.91 -12.06 10.75
C ASN A 500 -23.42 -12.07 10.42
N ASN A 501 -23.91 -13.10 9.73
CA ASN A 501 -25.33 -13.27 9.45
C ASN A 501 -26.09 -13.96 10.60
N GLU A 502 -25.43 -14.81 11.39
CA GLU A 502 -26.05 -15.61 12.44
C GLU A 502 -25.95 -14.93 13.81
N THR A 503 -24.84 -14.22 14.10
CA THR A 503 -24.67 -13.52 15.38
C THR A 503 -25.59 -12.31 15.45
N LYS A 504 -26.42 -12.26 16.50
CA LYS A 504 -27.33 -11.14 16.78
C LYS A 504 -26.89 -10.37 18.03
N ILE A 505 -27.00 -9.05 17.97
CA ILE A 505 -26.87 -8.12 19.09
C ILE A 505 -28.12 -7.24 19.06
N ASN A 506 -28.85 -7.13 20.16
CA ASN A 506 -30.10 -6.37 20.25
C ASN A 506 -31.08 -6.72 19.11
N ASN A 507 -31.30 -8.02 18.89
CA ASN A 507 -32.17 -8.58 17.85
C ASN A 507 -31.77 -8.28 16.39
N GLN A 508 -30.66 -7.60 16.12
CA GLN A 508 -30.12 -7.31 14.80
C GLN A 508 -28.87 -8.15 14.52
N THR A 509 -28.74 -8.68 13.32
CA THR A 509 -27.51 -9.37 12.90
C THR A 509 -26.38 -8.36 12.75
N ILE A 510 -25.13 -8.83 12.92
CA ILE A 510 -23.93 -8.01 12.70
C ILE A 510 -23.98 -7.32 11.32
N LYS A 511 -24.43 -8.04 10.28
CA LYS A 511 -24.54 -7.51 8.92
C LYS A 511 -25.61 -6.41 8.80
N GLN A 512 -26.74 -6.53 9.51
CA GLN A 512 -27.76 -5.50 9.56
C GLN A 512 -27.22 -4.24 10.23
N ILE A 513 -26.54 -4.38 11.39
CA ILE A 513 -25.90 -3.26 12.08
C ILE A 513 -24.86 -2.56 11.18
N GLU A 514 -24.02 -3.32 10.46
CA GLU A 514 -23.05 -2.72 9.52
C GLU A 514 -23.72 -2.02 8.34
N SER A 515 -24.88 -2.50 7.89
CA SER A 515 -25.59 -1.94 6.73
C SER A 515 -26.15 -0.53 6.98
N THR A 516 -26.35 -0.12 8.23
CA THR A 516 -26.78 1.25 8.57
C THR A 516 -25.80 2.30 8.05
N LEU A 517 -24.49 1.96 8.02
CA LEU A 517 -23.45 2.84 7.49
C LEU A 517 -23.47 2.97 5.96
N SER A 518 -24.20 2.12 5.25
CA SER A 518 -24.22 2.13 3.77
C SER A 518 -24.94 3.36 3.20
N ILE A 519 -25.79 3.99 4.00
CA ILE A 519 -26.55 5.19 3.64
C ILE A 519 -25.65 6.43 3.71
N LEU A 520 -24.63 6.39 4.56
CA LEU A 520 -23.74 7.51 4.84
C LEU A 520 -22.46 7.46 4.01
N ASN A 521 -21.99 8.61 3.57
CA ASN A 521 -20.81 8.69 2.70
C ASN A 521 -19.54 9.05 3.49
N SER A 522 -18.70 8.08 3.78
CA SER A 522 -17.40 8.33 4.44
C SER A 522 -16.39 9.10 3.59
N LYS A 523 -16.67 9.30 2.29
CA LYS A 523 -15.75 9.93 1.33
C LYS A 523 -16.07 11.40 1.06
N THR A 524 -17.17 11.89 1.61
CA THR A 524 -17.58 13.29 1.51
C THR A 524 -16.54 14.25 2.04
N VAL A 525 -16.46 15.44 1.49
CA VAL A 525 -15.73 16.60 2.03
C VAL A 525 -16.70 17.68 2.56
N ASN A 526 -17.99 17.36 2.59
CA ASN A 526 -18.99 18.17 3.29
C ASN A 526 -18.90 17.90 4.79
N TYR A 527 -18.82 18.98 5.58
CA TYR A 527 -18.61 18.91 7.04
C TYR A 527 -19.77 18.20 7.75
N GLU A 528 -21.01 18.62 7.49
CA GLU A 528 -22.18 18.08 8.19
C GLU A 528 -22.46 16.62 7.83
N GLU A 529 -22.27 16.23 6.56
CA GLU A 529 -22.40 14.84 6.15
C GLU A 529 -21.32 13.94 6.78
N PHE A 530 -20.09 14.43 6.85
CA PHE A 530 -19.00 13.66 7.48
C PHE A 530 -19.19 13.56 8.98
N LYS A 531 -19.68 14.62 9.64
CA LYS A 531 -20.02 14.62 11.06
C LYS A 531 -21.11 13.56 11.38
N LYS A 532 -22.18 13.50 10.58
CA LYS A 532 -23.21 12.46 10.68
C LYS A 532 -22.61 11.05 10.52
N TYR A 533 -21.72 10.87 9.55
CA TYR A 533 -21.02 9.59 9.36
C TYR A 533 -20.20 9.21 10.58
N VAL A 534 -19.42 10.12 11.15
CA VAL A 534 -18.58 9.85 12.34
C VAL A 534 -19.43 9.47 13.53
N LEU A 535 -20.52 10.20 13.80
CA LEU A 535 -21.43 9.88 14.90
C LEU A 535 -22.01 8.46 14.78
N GLU A 536 -22.56 8.13 13.62
CA GLU A 536 -23.15 6.81 13.39
C GLU A 536 -22.08 5.70 13.39
N LYS A 537 -20.90 5.98 12.82
CA LYS A 537 -19.78 5.04 12.85
C LYS A 537 -19.32 4.73 14.28
N ASN A 538 -19.31 5.71 15.16
CA ASN A 538 -18.93 5.51 16.57
C ASN A 538 -19.99 4.70 17.32
N LYS A 539 -21.29 4.91 17.06
CA LYS A 539 -22.39 4.08 17.60
C LYS A 539 -22.24 2.61 17.17
N VAL A 540 -22.07 2.40 15.85
CA VAL A 540 -21.90 1.07 15.28
C VAL A 540 -20.64 0.39 15.82
N ASN A 541 -19.52 1.12 15.91
CA ASN A 541 -18.27 0.57 16.45
C ASN A 541 -18.45 0.11 17.91
N LYS A 542 -19.12 0.89 18.76
CA LYS A 542 -19.38 0.53 20.16
C LYS A 542 -20.08 -0.83 20.26
N ILE A 543 -21.12 -1.05 19.46
CA ILE A 543 -21.86 -2.31 19.43
C ILE A 543 -20.99 -3.46 18.93
N LEU A 544 -20.18 -3.23 17.87
CA LEU A 544 -19.46 -4.29 17.18
C LEU A 544 -18.08 -4.61 17.77
N TYR A 545 -17.56 -3.82 18.74
CA TYR A 545 -16.23 -4.08 19.31
C TYR A 545 -16.12 -5.47 19.92
N ALA A 546 -17.06 -5.88 20.76
CA ALA A 546 -17.05 -7.20 21.42
C ALA A 546 -17.00 -8.34 20.40
N HIS A 547 -17.77 -8.22 19.31
CA HIS A 547 -17.78 -9.21 18.24
C HIS A 547 -16.44 -9.30 17.52
N TYR A 548 -15.90 -8.18 17.03
CA TYR A 548 -14.68 -8.19 16.21
C TYR A 548 -13.37 -8.30 17.00
N GLN A 549 -13.42 -8.20 18.33
CA GLN A 549 -12.30 -8.50 19.22
C GLN A 549 -12.05 -10.00 19.39
N GLN A 550 -13.01 -10.86 19.03
CA GLN A 550 -12.84 -12.30 19.10
C GLN A 550 -11.58 -12.75 18.35
N GLU A 551 -10.86 -13.67 18.97
CA GLU A 551 -9.52 -14.08 18.51
C GLU A 551 -9.51 -14.72 17.13
N PHE A 552 -10.57 -15.43 16.74
CA PHE A 552 -10.64 -16.16 15.49
C PHE A 552 -10.49 -15.26 14.25
N PHE A 553 -10.94 -13.99 14.27
CA PHE A 553 -10.74 -13.06 13.16
C PHE A 553 -9.25 -12.78 12.92
N ARG A 554 -8.47 -12.68 14.00
CA ARG A 554 -7.01 -12.49 13.96
C ARG A 554 -6.31 -13.81 13.60
N LYS A 555 -6.78 -14.96 14.10
CA LYS A 555 -6.30 -16.29 13.69
C LYS A 555 -6.47 -16.52 12.19
N PHE A 556 -7.57 -16.10 11.58
CA PHE A 556 -7.75 -16.19 10.12
C PHE A 556 -6.69 -15.40 9.34
N LYS A 557 -6.29 -14.22 9.83
CA LYS A 557 -5.22 -13.43 9.22
C LYS A 557 -3.88 -14.18 9.28
N LEU A 558 -3.53 -14.72 10.42
CA LEU A 558 -2.30 -15.50 10.62
C LEU A 558 -2.30 -16.76 9.74
N ASN A 559 -3.37 -17.55 9.78
CA ASN A 559 -3.50 -18.77 9.00
C ASN A 559 -3.44 -18.52 7.49
N ARG A 560 -4.05 -17.43 7.01
CA ARG A 560 -3.94 -17.03 5.60
C ARG A 560 -2.50 -16.69 5.22
N PHE A 561 -1.75 -16.03 6.10
CA PHE A 561 -0.33 -15.73 5.88
C PHE A 561 0.51 -17.02 5.80
N ILE A 562 0.33 -17.94 6.75
CA ILE A 562 1.03 -19.23 6.77
C ILE A 562 0.71 -20.05 5.52
N ASN A 563 -0.58 -20.16 5.17
CA ASN A 563 -1.02 -20.89 3.99
C ASN A 563 -0.51 -20.24 2.68
N MET A 564 -0.35 -18.90 2.65
CA MET A 564 0.24 -18.22 1.52
C MET A 564 1.71 -18.62 1.33
N GLN A 565 2.48 -18.68 2.41
CA GLN A 565 3.88 -19.14 2.34
C GLN A 565 3.98 -20.60 1.90
N LYS A 566 3.10 -21.48 2.41
CA LYS A 566 3.04 -22.87 1.97
C LYS A 566 2.69 -23.00 0.49
N SER A 567 1.72 -22.23 0.00
CA SER A 567 1.31 -22.20 -1.41
C SER A 567 2.44 -21.72 -2.33
N GLU A 568 3.17 -20.68 -1.90
CA GLU A 568 4.31 -20.14 -2.65
C GLU A 568 5.51 -21.13 -2.65
N ALA A 569 5.76 -21.82 -1.55
CA ALA A 569 6.79 -22.87 -1.49
C ALA A 569 6.44 -24.06 -2.40
N LYS A 570 5.19 -24.53 -2.34
CA LYS A 570 4.68 -25.59 -3.22
C LYS A 570 4.76 -25.21 -4.70
N MET A 571 4.45 -23.94 -5.03
CA MET A 571 4.58 -23.44 -6.39
C MET A 571 6.03 -23.58 -6.90
N ILE A 572 7.02 -23.22 -6.09
CA ILE A 572 8.44 -23.34 -6.44
C ILE A 572 8.87 -24.81 -6.56
N GLU A 573 8.39 -25.67 -5.67
CA GLU A 573 8.67 -27.11 -5.72
C GLU A 573 8.13 -27.72 -7.03
N ASN A 574 6.85 -27.51 -7.32
CA ASN A 574 6.23 -27.98 -8.58
C ASN A 574 6.91 -27.40 -9.83
N PHE A 575 7.38 -26.14 -9.77
CA PHE A 575 8.15 -25.52 -10.86
C PHE A 575 9.50 -26.21 -11.04
N LYS A 576 10.19 -26.52 -9.93
CA LYS A 576 11.47 -27.23 -9.91
C LYS A 576 11.33 -28.64 -10.47
N ASP A 577 10.28 -29.37 -10.06
CA ASP A 577 10.01 -30.73 -10.53
C ASP A 577 9.74 -30.77 -12.04
N LYS A 578 9.09 -29.72 -12.57
CA LYS A 578 8.74 -29.66 -13.99
C LYS A 578 9.91 -29.21 -14.88
N PHE A 579 10.58 -28.15 -14.52
CA PHE A 579 11.58 -27.54 -15.39
C PHE A 579 13.02 -27.84 -14.97
N GLY A 580 13.28 -28.10 -13.68
CA GLY A 580 14.59 -28.43 -13.11
C GLY A 580 15.11 -27.43 -12.06
N THR A 581 16.33 -27.66 -11.64
CA THR A 581 17.01 -26.96 -10.53
C THR A 581 17.60 -25.60 -10.96
N PRO A 582 17.86 -24.67 -9.99
CA PRO A 582 18.35 -23.31 -10.28
C PRO A 582 19.70 -23.25 -11.02
N ASP A 583 20.52 -24.29 -10.92
CA ASP A 583 21.82 -24.41 -11.63
C ASP A 583 21.66 -24.70 -13.12
N LYS A 584 20.53 -25.29 -13.54
CA LYS A 584 20.27 -25.70 -14.93
C LYS A 584 19.41 -24.73 -15.71
N ILE A 585 18.78 -23.74 -15.05
CA ILE A 585 17.71 -22.93 -15.63
C ILE A 585 17.98 -21.43 -15.52
N ILE A 586 17.66 -20.71 -16.58
CA ILE A 586 17.48 -19.25 -16.60
C ILE A 586 15.99 -18.93 -16.70
N ILE A 587 15.51 -18.06 -15.83
CA ILE A 587 14.14 -17.53 -15.90
C ILE A 587 14.16 -16.16 -16.57
N VAL A 588 13.37 -16.01 -17.63
CA VAL A 588 13.12 -14.72 -18.30
C VAL A 588 11.70 -14.30 -18.03
N PHE A 589 11.55 -13.29 -17.19
CA PHE A 589 10.28 -12.83 -16.64
C PHE A 589 9.80 -11.58 -17.39
N GLY A 590 8.55 -11.55 -17.80
CA GLY A 590 7.92 -10.38 -18.39
C GLY A 590 8.00 -9.14 -17.49
N ASP A 591 8.14 -7.96 -18.09
CA ASP A 591 8.34 -6.72 -17.35
C ASP A 591 7.02 -6.05 -16.88
N HIS A 592 5.87 -6.68 -17.15
CA HIS A 592 4.56 -6.15 -16.71
C HIS A 592 4.55 -5.84 -15.21
N ASP A 593 4.28 -4.58 -14.89
CA ASP A 593 4.14 -4.11 -13.51
C ASP A 593 3.27 -2.85 -13.46
N LYS A 594 2.09 -2.97 -12.87
CA LYS A 594 1.24 -1.81 -12.58
C LYS A 594 1.92 -0.93 -11.53
N GLY A 595 1.87 0.38 -11.71
CA GLY A 595 2.59 1.35 -10.88
C GLY A 595 4.03 1.59 -11.34
N SER A 596 4.50 0.91 -12.39
CA SER A 596 5.76 1.23 -13.07
C SER A 596 5.65 2.55 -13.86
N HIS A 597 6.78 3.02 -14.40
CA HIS A 597 6.87 4.26 -15.16
C HIS A 597 5.81 4.41 -16.26
N ASN A 598 5.44 3.30 -16.92
CA ASN A 598 4.47 3.28 -18.02
C ASN A 598 3.00 3.19 -17.58
N MET A 599 2.75 2.86 -16.30
CA MET A 599 1.40 2.70 -15.72
C MET A 599 1.23 3.53 -14.45
N ARG A 600 1.62 4.79 -14.49
CA ARG A 600 1.51 5.72 -13.36
C ARG A 600 0.07 5.84 -12.87
N GLY A 601 -0.10 5.93 -11.58
CA GLY A 601 -1.42 6.06 -10.93
C GLY A 601 -2.22 4.76 -10.84
N LEU A 602 -1.66 3.61 -11.23
CA LEU A 602 -2.23 2.29 -10.94
C LEU A 602 -1.56 1.67 -9.72
N GLU A 603 -2.34 0.91 -8.96
CA GLU A 603 -1.81 0.17 -7.81
C GLU A 603 -0.79 -0.88 -8.27
N PRO A 604 0.32 -1.08 -7.53
CA PRO A 604 1.34 -2.06 -7.89
C PRO A 604 0.79 -3.47 -8.04
N SER A 605 1.30 -4.21 -9.03
CA SER A 605 0.94 -5.62 -9.23
C SER A 605 1.74 -6.54 -8.31
N ILE A 606 1.32 -7.81 -8.27
CA ILE A 606 2.03 -8.85 -7.51
C ILE A 606 3.29 -9.37 -8.22
N CYS A 607 3.55 -8.95 -9.47
CA CYS A 607 4.61 -9.49 -10.33
C CYS A 607 6.00 -9.38 -9.71
N LYS A 608 6.35 -8.23 -9.12
CA LYS A 608 7.62 -8.05 -8.37
C LYS A 608 7.81 -9.06 -7.24
N LYS A 609 6.71 -9.48 -6.59
CA LYS A 609 6.78 -10.50 -5.54
C LYS A 609 7.20 -11.85 -6.11
N PHE A 610 6.66 -12.26 -7.25
CA PHE A 610 7.03 -13.54 -7.89
C PHE A 610 8.50 -13.54 -8.32
N ARG A 611 8.99 -12.47 -8.95
CA ARG A 611 10.42 -12.31 -9.28
C ARG A 611 11.30 -12.53 -8.05
N ARG A 612 10.91 -11.94 -6.90
CA ARG A 612 11.63 -12.10 -5.63
C ARG A 612 11.57 -13.55 -5.09
N ILE A 613 10.44 -14.23 -5.26
CA ILE A 613 10.26 -15.62 -4.82
C ILE A 613 11.22 -16.53 -5.60
N PHE A 614 11.30 -16.41 -6.93
CA PHE A 614 12.22 -17.18 -7.76
C PHE A 614 13.70 -16.86 -7.44
N LYS A 615 14.06 -15.58 -7.29
CA LYS A 615 15.41 -15.20 -6.85
C LYS A 615 15.79 -15.79 -5.50
N ASN A 616 14.87 -15.77 -4.53
CA ASN A 616 15.11 -16.33 -3.21
C ASN A 616 15.23 -17.87 -3.23
N ALA A 617 14.64 -18.51 -4.23
CA ALA A 617 14.81 -19.94 -4.49
C ALA A 617 16.11 -20.28 -5.23
N GLY A 618 16.94 -19.29 -5.56
CA GLY A 618 18.26 -19.45 -6.18
C GLY A 618 18.28 -19.32 -7.71
N TYR A 619 17.14 -19.13 -8.36
CA TYR A 619 17.09 -18.99 -9.82
C TYR A 619 17.70 -17.66 -10.31
N LYS A 620 18.40 -17.71 -11.44
CA LYS A 620 18.83 -16.51 -12.19
C LYS A 620 17.63 -15.95 -12.94
N VAL A 621 17.20 -14.71 -12.60
CA VAL A 621 15.99 -14.09 -13.16
C VAL A 621 16.36 -12.83 -13.94
N PHE A 622 16.02 -12.80 -15.21
CA PHE A 622 16.15 -11.66 -16.11
C PHE A 622 14.78 -11.09 -16.47
N LEU A 623 14.70 -9.86 -16.96
CA LEU A 623 13.49 -9.25 -17.51
C LEU A 623 13.50 -9.28 -19.02
N ILE A 624 12.30 -9.30 -19.61
CA ILE A 624 12.09 -9.09 -21.04
C ILE A 624 10.96 -8.07 -21.23
N ASN A 625 11.10 -7.21 -22.24
CA ASN A 625 10.04 -6.32 -22.65
C ASN A 625 8.92 -7.10 -23.34
N GLU A 626 7.68 -6.99 -22.84
CA GLU A 626 6.52 -7.73 -23.37
C GLU A 626 5.86 -7.07 -24.60
N PHE A 627 6.50 -6.11 -25.28
CA PHE A 627 5.91 -5.43 -26.41
C PHE A 627 5.50 -6.42 -27.50
N ARG A 628 4.21 -6.44 -27.84
CA ARG A 628 3.55 -7.29 -28.84
C ARG A 628 3.57 -8.80 -28.58
N THR A 629 4.15 -9.32 -27.49
CA THR A 629 4.25 -10.77 -27.24
C THR A 629 2.87 -11.46 -27.17
N SER A 630 1.84 -10.79 -26.66
CA SER A 630 0.47 -11.32 -26.63
C SER A 630 -0.40 -10.91 -27.82
N LYS A 631 0.14 -10.07 -28.74
CA LYS A 631 -0.61 -9.52 -29.87
C LYS A 631 -0.29 -10.23 -31.19
N LEU A 632 0.95 -10.69 -31.35
CA LEU A 632 1.37 -11.40 -32.56
C LEU A 632 1.22 -12.91 -32.38
N CYS A 633 0.91 -13.59 -33.46
CA CYS A 633 0.87 -15.05 -33.53
C CYS A 633 2.28 -15.63 -33.37
N ASN A 634 2.43 -16.67 -32.56
CA ASN A 634 3.73 -17.33 -32.38
C ASN A 634 4.19 -18.14 -33.59
N CYS A 635 3.28 -18.45 -34.54
CA CYS A 635 3.60 -19.21 -35.75
C CYS A 635 3.97 -18.30 -36.92
N CYS A 636 3.16 -17.30 -37.26
CA CYS A 636 3.31 -16.47 -38.45
C CYS A 636 3.62 -15.01 -38.16
N HIS A 637 3.70 -14.59 -36.88
CA HIS A 637 3.98 -13.24 -36.41
C HIS A 637 2.99 -12.16 -36.92
N GLN A 638 1.82 -12.55 -37.43
CA GLN A 638 0.73 -11.63 -37.79
C GLN A 638 -0.14 -11.29 -36.58
N GLU A 639 -0.88 -10.19 -36.66
CA GLU A 639 -1.71 -9.71 -35.55
C GLU A 639 -2.90 -10.64 -35.24
N LEU A 640 -3.16 -10.80 -33.96
CA LEU A 640 -4.26 -11.58 -33.41
C LEU A 640 -5.28 -10.66 -32.74
N ASP A 641 -6.57 -10.97 -32.93
CA ASP A 641 -7.68 -10.26 -32.33
C ASP A 641 -8.56 -11.16 -31.42
N LYS A 642 -9.30 -10.49 -30.53
CA LYS A 642 -10.30 -11.14 -29.67
C LYS A 642 -11.59 -11.35 -30.47
N PHE A 643 -12.06 -12.53 -30.56
CA PHE A 643 -13.22 -12.90 -31.39
C PHE A 643 -14.43 -13.43 -30.60
N LEU A 644 -14.21 -14.02 -29.42
CA LEU A 644 -15.27 -14.73 -28.69
C LEU A 644 -15.90 -13.84 -27.61
N THR A 645 -17.22 -13.87 -27.52
CA THR A 645 -17.98 -13.25 -26.44
C THR A 645 -18.68 -14.29 -25.58
N ARG A 646 -18.81 -14.05 -24.30
CA ARG A 646 -19.57 -14.88 -23.36
C ARG A 646 -20.46 -14.01 -22.48
N ALA A 647 -21.48 -14.62 -21.86
CA ALA A 647 -22.27 -13.95 -20.83
C ALA A 647 -21.36 -13.47 -19.68
N SER A 648 -21.60 -12.28 -19.18
CA SER A 648 -20.81 -11.73 -18.08
C SER A 648 -20.97 -12.59 -16.83
N SER A 649 -19.85 -12.90 -16.17
CA SER A 649 -19.83 -13.62 -14.88
C SER A 649 -20.23 -12.72 -13.70
N LYS A 650 -20.32 -11.39 -13.89
CA LYS A 650 -20.70 -10.44 -12.86
C LYS A 650 -22.21 -10.47 -12.63
N PRO A 651 -22.71 -10.68 -11.40
CA PRO A 651 -24.15 -10.81 -11.13
C PRO A 651 -25.00 -9.68 -11.71
N ARG A 652 -24.53 -8.44 -11.60
CA ARG A 652 -25.22 -7.25 -12.14
C ARG A 652 -25.32 -7.24 -13.66
N ASP A 653 -24.25 -7.64 -14.34
CA ASP A 653 -24.17 -7.66 -15.80
C ASP A 653 -24.92 -8.90 -16.35
N LYS A 654 -24.92 -10.01 -15.57
CA LYS A 654 -25.68 -11.23 -15.89
C LYS A 654 -27.19 -10.96 -15.87
N LYS A 655 -27.71 -10.22 -14.90
CA LYS A 655 -29.12 -9.79 -14.85
C LYS A 655 -29.54 -8.95 -16.07
N LYS A 656 -28.59 -8.29 -16.74
CA LYS A 656 -28.79 -7.48 -17.94
C LYS A 656 -28.42 -8.20 -19.24
N ASN A 657 -28.22 -9.50 -19.21
CA ASN A 657 -27.78 -10.34 -20.35
C ASN A 657 -26.56 -9.78 -21.11
N LYS A 658 -25.68 -9.05 -20.38
CA LYS A 658 -24.52 -8.39 -20.98
C LYS A 658 -23.46 -9.40 -21.38
N LYS A 659 -23.06 -9.39 -22.65
CA LYS A 659 -21.93 -10.18 -23.16
C LYS A 659 -20.61 -9.44 -22.92
N THR A 660 -19.54 -10.17 -22.65
CA THR A 660 -18.19 -9.67 -22.46
C THR A 660 -17.21 -10.45 -23.34
N LEU A 661 -16.22 -9.75 -23.92
CA LEU A 661 -15.15 -10.37 -24.70
C LEU A 661 -14.33 -11.32 -23.82
N VAL A 662 -13.98 -12.47 -24.37
CA VAL A 662 -13.07 -13.45 -23.75
C VAL A 662 -11.65 -12.99 -24.03
N ASN A 663 -10.98 -12.48 -23.00
CA ASN A 663 -9.64 -11.91 -23.13
C ASN A 663 -8.52 -12.95 -23.28
N GLY A 664 -8.78 -14.22 -22.97
CA GLY A 664 -7.79 -15.30 -22.98
C GLY A 664 -7.71 -16.08 -24.27
N LEU A 665 -8.57 -15.80 -25.26
CA LEU A 665 -8.58 -16.47 -26.56
C LEU A 665 -8.44 -15.46 -27.68
N LEU A 666 -7.58 -15.78 -28.63
CA LEU A 666 -7.22 -14.95 -29.78
C LEU A 666 -7.27 -15.79 -31.06
N LYS A 667 -7.59 -15.16 -32.19
CA LYS A 667 -7.41 -15.74 -33.53
C LYS A 667 -7.12 -14.63 -34.53
N HIS A 668 -6.68 -15.00 -35.73
CA HIS A 668 -6.56 -14.05 -36.82
C HIS A 668 -7.93 -13.50 -37.22
N THR A 669 -8.04 -12.19 -37.42
CA THR A 669 -9.19 -11.57 -38.06
C THR A 669 -8.93 -11.59 -39.55
N VAL A 670 -9.58 -12.50 -40.26
CA VAL A 670 -9.56 -12.51 -41.72
C VAL A 670 -10.41 -11.34 -42.20
N SER A 671 -9.79 -10.24 -42.57
CA SER A 671 -10.34 -9.33 -43.57
C SER A 671 -9.63 -9.68 -44.87
N ASN A 672 -10.24 -10.48 -45.72
CA ASN A 672 -9.88 -10.53 -47.10
C ASN A 672 -10.28 -9.21 -47.76
N PRO A 673 -9.34 -8.37 -48.21
CA PRO A 673 -9.64 -7.52 -49.35
C PRO A 673 -9.53 -8.45 -50.58
N GLU A 674 -10.58 -8.50 -51.35
CA GLU A 674 -10.61 -9.16 -52.62
C GLU A 674 -9.37 -8.73 -53.46
N GLY A 675 -8.53 -9.70 -53.90
CA GLY A 675 -7.75 -9.53 -55.08
C GLY A 675 -6.23 -9.49 -55.01
N GLU A 676 -5.51 -10.04 -54.04
CA GLU A 676 -4.03 -10.21 -54.21
C GLU A 676 -3.57 -11.66 -53.97
N LEU A 677 -3.01 -12.21 -55.01
CA LEU A 677 -2.58 -13.63 -55.18
C LEU A 677 -1.24 -13.97 -54.56
N ASN A 678 -0.83 -13.38 -53.44
CA ASN A 678 0.44 -13.79 -52.75
C ASN A 678 0.30 -13.62 -51.24
N GLN A 679 -0.68 -14.29 -50.63
CA GLN A 679 -0.83 -14.24 -49.18
C GLN A 679 -0.35 -15.53 -48.50
N ILE A 680 0.60 -15.38 -47.59
CA ILE A 680 0.99 -16.41 -46.62
C ILE A 680 -0.29 -16.93 -45.95
N PRO A 681 -0.58 -18.24 -46.01
CA PRO A 681 -1.80 -18.77 -45.41
C PRO A 681 -1.81 -18.44 -43.90
N LEU A 682 -2.80 -17.65 -43.47
CA LEU A 682 -3.01 -17.31 -42.06
C LEU A 682 -3.28 -18.60 -41.28
N CYS A 683 -2.54 -18.82 -40.22
CA CYS A 683 -2.82 -20.00 -39.41
C CYS A 683 -4.22 -19.93 -38.78
N THR A 684 -5.00 -20.98 -38.93
CA THR A 684 -6.39 -21.07 -38.47
C THR A 684 -6.53 -21.35 -36.96
N ILE A 685 -5.41 -21.44 -36.25
CA ILE A 685 -5.33 -21.87 -34.87
C ILE A 685 -5.94 -20.82 -33.92
N ILE A 686 -6.72 -21.29 -32.97
CA ILE A 686 -7.17 -20.48 -31.82
C ILE A 686 -6.08 -20.51 -30.76
N HIS A 687 -5.55 -19.35 -30.43
CA HIS A 687 -4.46 -19.20 -29.45
C HIS A 687 -5.00 -18.93 -28.05
N ASN A 688 -4.47 -19.64 -27.07
CA ASN A 688 -4.50 -19.15 -25.69
C ASN A 688 -3.51 -18.00 -25.57
N ARG A 689 -3.98 -16.83 -25.15
CA ARG A 689 -3.21 -15.59 -25.10
C ARG A 689 -1.90 -15.73 -24.31
N ASP A 690 -1.98 -16.35 -23.11
CA ASP A 690 -0.83 -16.45 -22.20
C ASP A 690 0.15 -17.54 -22.71
N LYS A 691 -0.35 -18.64 -23.30
CA LYS A 691 0.48 -19.63 -24.02
C LYS A 691 1.22 -18.98 -25.20
N ASN A 692 0.52 -18.20 -26.01
CA ASN A 692 1.10 -17.49 -27.14
C ASN A 692 2.17 -16.48 -26.69
N ALA A 693 1.93 -15.77 -25.56
CA ALA A 693 2.88 -14.80 -25.03
C ALA A 693 4.21 -15.47 -24.61
N VAL A 694 4.17 -16.59 -23.90
CA VAL A 694 5.41 -17.28 -23.47
C VAL A 694 6.15 -17.89 -24.65
N GLN A 695 5.46 -18.38 -25.70
CA GLN A 695 6.09 -18.87 -26.93
C GLN A 695 6.82 -17.74 -27.67
N ASN A 696 6.17 -16.57 -27.78
CA ASN A 696 6.82 -15.39 -28.38
C ASN A 696 8.00 -14.89 -27.54
N MET A 697 7.91 -14.95 -26.22
CA MET A 697 9.04 -14.62 -25.34
C MET A 697 10.20 -15.62 -25.54
N LEU A 698 9.93 -16.92 -25.65
CA LEU A 698 10.95 -17.93 -25.95
C LEU A 698 11.63 -17.63 -27.29
N TYR A 699 10.86 -17.38 -28.34
CA TYR A 699 11.36 -17.01 -29.65
C TYR A 699 12.28 -15.77 -29.59
N ILE A 700 11.86 -14.71 -28.89
CA ILE A 700 12.65 -13.50 -28.71
C ILE A 700 13.97 -13.80 -28.00
N VAL A 701 13.97 -14.59 -26.92
CA VAL A 701 15.18 -14.93 -26.15
C VAL A 701 16.14 -15.80 -26.99
N GLU A 702 15.61 -16.77 -27.73
CA GLU A 702 16.40 -17.60 -28.63
C GLU A 702 17.04 -16.76 -29.76
N HIS A 703 16.29 -15.81 -30.31
CA HIS A 703 16.84 -14.89 -31.32
C HIS A 703 17.94 -14.01 -30.73
N ILE A 704 17.74 -13.44 -29.52
CA ILE A 704 18.78 -12.66 -28.84
C ILE A 704 20.03 -13.51 -28.56
N LYS A 705 19.89 -14.78 -28.18
CA LYS A 705 21.03 -15.69 -27.97
C LYS A 705 21.83 -15.92 -29.26
N LYS A 706 21.15 -16.00 -30.41
CA LYS A 706 21.77 -16.26 -31.71
C LYS A 706 22.37 -15.01 -32.35
N THR A 707 21.66 -13.89 -32.33
CA THR A 707 22.00 -12.67 -33.10
C THR A 707 22.45 -11.49 -32.24
N GLY A 708 22.30 -11.57 -30.90
CA GLY A 708 22.58 -10.45 -30.00
C GLY A 708 21.49 -9.35 -30.01
N SER A 709 20.47 -9.44 -30.86
CA SER A 709 19.46 -8.42 -31.08
C SER A 709 18.04 -8.98 -30.95
N ARG A 710 17.08 -8.11 -30.70
CA ARG A 710 15.67 -8.44 -30.65
C ARG A 710 15.06 -8.51 -32.07
N PRO A 711 14.13 -9.44 -32.37
CA PRO A 711 13.46 -9.49 -33.67
C PRO A 711 12.68 -8.19 -33.95
N GLU A 712 12.72 -7.71 -35.18
CA GLU A 712 12.13 -6.42 -35.58
C GLU A 712 10.61 -6.34 -35.32
N ALA A 713 9.86 -7.40 -35.56
CA ALA A 713 8.40 -7.47 -35.27
C ALA A 713 8.03 -7.17 -33.83
N TYR A 714 8.95 -7.40 -32.90
CA TYR A 714 8.77 -7.16 -31.45
C TYR A 714 9.50 -5.91 -30.96
N THR A 715 10.11 -5.12 -31.86
CA THR A 715 10.81 -3.87 -31.53
C THR A 715 9.88 -2.68 -31.74
N ARG A 716 9.95 -1.68 -30.85
CA ARG A 716 9.20 -0.42 -31.01
C ARG A 716 9.89 0.44 -32.05
N LYS A 717 9.19 0.86 -33.09
CA LYS A 717 9.70 1.83 -34.05
C LYS A 717 9.85 3.19 -33.34
N GLU A 718 10.74 4.06 -33.82
CA GLU A 718 10.99 5.37 -33.19
C GLU A 718 9.74 6.26 -33.08
N LEU A 719 8.83 6.18 -34.03
CA LEU A 719 7.53 6.86 -33.97
C LEU A 719 6.70 6.42 -32.74
N ASP A 720 6.74 5.14 -32.37
CA ASP A 720 6.06 4.64 -31.17
C ASP A 720 6.77 5.08 -29.86
N LEU A 721 8.05 5.40 -29.92
CA LEU A 721 8.82 5.94 -28.81
C LEU A 721 8.47 7.41 -28.54
N GLN A 722 8.24 8.22 -29.58
CA GLN A 722 7.81 9.61 -29.42
C GLN A 722 6.40 9.76 -28.85
N THR A 723 5.50 8.83 -29.10
CA THR A 723 4.15 8.82 -28.52
C THR A 723 4.09 8.31 -27.07
N ASN A 724 5.14 7.63 -26.59
CA ASN A 724 5.23 7.06 -25.24
C ASN A 724 6.37 7.60 -24.38
N SER A 725 7.27 8.42 -24.92
CA SER A 725 8.36 9.03 -24.18
C SER A 725 7.93 10.37 -23.59
N SER A 726 7.72 10.43 -22.29
CA SER A 726 8.07 11.64 -21.53
C SER A 726 9.57 11.92 -21.76
N PRO A 727 10.00 13.18 -21.90
CA PRO A 727 11.39 13.54 -22.19
C PRO A 727 12.26 13.34 -20.95
N CYS A 728 12.76 12.14 -20.76
CA CYS A 728 13.77 11.87 -19.73
C CYS A 728 14.64 10.65 -20.13
N LYS A 729 15.20 10.66 -21.33
CA LYS A 729 16.22 9.67 -21.74
C LYS A 729 17.47 10.28 -22.37
N THR A 730 17.63 11.61 -22.37
CA THR A 730 18.78 12.26 -23.01
C THR A 730 19.78 12.92 -22.05
N LEU A 731 19.86 12.48 -20.80
CA LEU A 731 20.88 13.02 -19.86
C LEU A 731 21.44 11.94 -18.93
N ILE A 732 21.84 10.78 -19.46
CA ILE A 732 22.71 9.84 -18.74
C ILE A 732 23.75 9.27 -19.73
N ASN A 733 24.45 10.14 -20.43
CA ASN A 733 25.75 9.82 -21.02
C ASN A 733 26.58 11.09 -21.00
N ASN A 734 26.96 11.56 -19.83
CA ASN A 734 28.08 12.45 -19.54
C ASN A 734 27.91 12.91 -18.09
N CYS A 735 28.39 12.10 -17.19
CA CYS A 735 29.15 12.37 -15.96
C CYS A 735 29.32 11.07 -15.18
#